data_24b39b5793eb5b50ba78846fd5bf5f66
#
_entry.id   24b39b5793eb5b50ba78846fd5bf5f66
#
_cell.length_a   1.000
_cell.length_b   1.000
_cell.length_c   1.000
_cell.angle_alpha   90.00
_cell.angle_beta   90.00
_cell.angle_gamma   90.00
#
_symmetry.space_group_name_H-M   'P 1'
#
loop_
_entity.id
_entity.type
_entity.pdbx_description
1 polymer ?
#
loop_
_entity_poly.entity_id
_entity_poly.type
_entity_poly.pdbx_seq_one_letter_code
_entity_poly.pdbx_strand_id
1 'polypeptide(L)'
;MSRPVHPLERDRELDALRSVIAHARNGRGQACVVEGPSGIGKSYLLDQAAALAAEAGFTVLRARGSELSRELAFGMAVELVEARLVRATADERGELFSGPAVLAEPMVSRRVQPAEYTDTTDEFTVIHGLYWLMVNLSGHGPFALLVDDAQWADPGSLRFFAYLGERLDDLPIALLTAVRTDDPETHSDLVSLLWESSAAPPIRPSELSRRAVGELLATGLESTVDEALIDTVHHETGGNPFLVSEVIAELRDEPDIAAAGTASLRTPHSVRRQIARRLTRLGPDARELAKAAAVLGDGMSLAVVTRLAALRPAPAVTAAEQLVAARIFDTADPASFAHPMIRSATYASLSPGEKPEAHARAAKLLAAIGTDSEVVAGHLLEATPSEEAWVAGILHAAARAAARKGSPANAIRYLRRALDTAPPDSVSPGLLIDLGLTEAAAGQTTSLQRFEQAMLLIDEPAVRADALYSLGQTLYRYGRHEEAAAAFRRGAELFEDGDLQVFRRFQASSMCAESYLAPIHRRVDLLDAAEVSPPQGAGDRAMLAIRALNLSLQVPPASRAAALAGMAIADGRLLVEQTSESPVVNLVVLPLLYGGELDAAERHIDAVLADARSRGASLAFAEAALMRALVCYAAGRVNDAMVDAQTAVDGMKRGWHALAPTALATLVHCMIERGELDQAADMLSRGEQELAPPEALGINAWFYVARARLRLWRKELTTAQADLDAAVQALRDYGMINPAVLPWRPLACMVAAAAGDTERARELIESEIELARRFETPIALGAALRRSALVHDPSEALATLTESVAVLEKTGARLELARALTDLGVHLRRAGSRVAAREPLTNALDLAHRGGATALANRAHEELMATGARPRRPARVGAESLTPTERRLAQLAASGHDNRSIAELTFVARNTVAWHLRNVFRKLGVDSREALSDALADYAPPQTD
;
A
#
# COMPACT_ATOMS: atom_id res chain seq x y z
N MET A 1 -8.87 38.02 -27.84
CA MET A 1 -7.45 37.74 -27.79
C MET A 1 -6.80 38.78 -26.87
N SER A 2 -6.69 38.45 -25.57
CA SER A 2 -6.02 39.29 -24.60
C SER A 2 -4.51 39.18 -24.78
N ARG A 3 -3.78 40.29 -24.90
CA ARG A 3 -2.31 40.32 -24.87
C ARG A 3 -1.80 39.53 -23.64
N PRO A 4 -0.75 38.72 -23.78
CA PRO A 4 -0.11 38.09 -22.64
C PRO A 4 0.40 39.20 -21.72
N VAL A 5 -0.20 39.30 -20.53
CA VAL A 5 0.37 40.13 -19.45
C VAL A 5 1.68 39.50 -19.08
N HIS A 6 2.81 40.19 -19.31
CA HIS A 6 4.13 39.72 -18.86
C HIS A 6 4.04 39.41 -17.35
N PRO A 7 4.54 38.24 -16.87
CA PRO A 7 4.52 37.92 -15.46
C PRO A 7 5.34 38.95 -14.70
N LEU A 8 4.69 39.72 -13.86
CA LEU A 8 5.41 40.70 -13.05
C LEU A 8 6.00 40.00 -11.83
N GLU A 9 7.32 40.13 -11.67
CA GLU A 9 8.09 39.60 -10.53
C GLU A 9 7.91 38.09 -10.28
N ARG A 10 7.92 37.25 -11.36
CA ARG A 10 7.79 35.79 -11.26
C ARG A 10 8.95 35.03 -11.93
N ASP A 11 10.07 35.70 -12.19
CA ASP A 11 11.20 35.13 -12.92
C ASP A 11 11.80 33.92 -12.18
N ARG A 12 11.93 33.99 -10.86
CA ARG A 12 12.49 32.91 -10.02
C ARG A 12 11.59 31.68 -10.03
N GLU A 13 10.29 31.89 -9.88
CA GLU A 13 9.29 30.82 -9.90
C GLU A 13 9.23 30.16 -11.28
N LEU A 14 9.29 30.94 -12.34
CA LEU A 14 9.32 30.44 -13.72
C LEU A 14 10.61 29.67 -14.01
N ASP A 15 11.75 30.10 -13.50
CA ASP A 15 13.03 29.37 -13.65
C ASP A 15 12.98 28.03 -12.89
N ALA A 16 12.38 28.00 -11.71
CA ALA A 16 12.16 26.76 -10.96
C ALA A 16 11.25 25.79 -11.74
N LEU A 17 10.15 26.28 -12.32
CA LEU A 17 9.25 25.47 -13.17
C LEU A 17 9.98 24.95 -14.43
N ARG A 18 10.75 25.79 -15.10
CA ARG A 18 11.59 25.37 -16.24
C ARG A 18 12.57 24.25 -15.85
N SER A 19 13.17 24.34 -14.66
CA SER A 19 14.08 23.32 -14.15
C SER A 19 13.36 21.97 -13.95
N VAL A 20 12.20 21.95 -13.31
CA VAL A 20 11.40 20.72 -13.09
C VAL A 20 11.02 20.09 -14.43
N ILE A 21 10.53 20.89 -15.40
CA ILE A 21 10.16 20.40 -16.73
C ILE A 21 11.41 19.87 -17.49
N ALA A 22 12.54 20.55 -17.39
CA ALA A 22 13.77 20.12 -18.03
C ALA A 22 14.31 18.80 -17.46
N HIS A 23 14.23 18.58 -16.14
CA HIS A 23 14.58 17.31 -15.51
C HIS A 23 13.69 16.17 -16.00
N ALA A 24 12.37 16.38 -15.98
CA ALA A 24 11.40 15.38 -16.46
C ALA A 24 11.60 15.06 -17.96
N ARG A 25 11.91 16.04 -18.80
CA ARG A 25 12.23 15.83 -20.22
C ARG A 25 13.44 14.91 -20.43
N ASN A 26 14.40 14.95 -19.52
CA ASN A 26 15.57 14.09 -19.55
C ASN A 26 15.35 12.72 -18.86
N GLY A 27 14.10 12.31 -18.63
CA GLY A 27 13.74 11.05 -18.00
C GLY A 27 13.96 11.02 -16.49
N ARG A 28 14.16 12.18 -15.84
CA ARG A 28 14.27 12.34 -14.39
C ARG A 28 13.09 13.13 -13.87
N GLY A 29 11.96 12.46 -13.71
CA GLY A 29 10.76 13.09 -13.22
C GLY A 29 10.91 13.67 -11.83
N GLN A 30 10.17 14.73 -11.57
CA GLN A 30 10.17 15.41 -10.27
C GLN A 30 8.76 15.83 -9.87
N ALA A 31 8.48 15.72 -8.56
CA ALA A 31 7.36 16.38 -7.92
C ALA A 31 7.80 17.72 -7.34
N CYS A 32 6.95 18.74 -7.45
CA CYS A 32 7.17 20.05 -6.87
C CYS A 32 5.85 20.65 -6.37
N VAL A 33 5.88 21.25 -5.17
CA VAL A 33 4.73 21.91 -4.56
C VAL A 33 4.82 23.42 -4.80
N VAL A 34 3.74 24.03 -5.28
CA VAL A 34 3.55 25.49 -5.35
C VAL A 34 2.65 25.90 -4.19
N GLU A 35 3.19 26.54 -3.17
CA GLU A 35 2.46 26.86 -1.95
C GLU A 35 2.35 28.37 -1.71
N GLY A 36 1.24 28.79 -1.10
CA GLY A 36 1.03 30.19 -0.74
C GLY A 36 -0.43 30.52 -0.46
N PRO A 37 -0.72 31.71 0.05
CA PRO A 37 -2.09 32.12 0.38
C PRO A 37 -2.98 32.20 -0.87
N SER A 38 -4.29 32.27 -0.62
CA SER A 38 -5.28 32.42 -1.69
C SER A 38 -5.05 33.70 -2.50
N GLY A 39 -5.16 33.60 -3.82
CA GLY A 39 -5.00 34.75 -4.71
C GLY A 39 -3.59 35.19 -5.04
N ILE A 40 -2.53 34.55 -4.49
CA ILE A 40 -1.11 34.92 -4.70
C ILE A 40 -0.60 34.62 -6.13
N GLY A 41 -1.35 33.87 -6.93
CA GLY A 41 -1.00 33.53 -8.31
C GLY A 41 -0.54 32.10 -8.54
N LYS A 42 -0.87 31.13 -7.67
CA LYS A 42 -0.51 29.72 -7.83
C LYS A 42 -1.07 29.12 -9.12
N SER A 43 -2.36 29.28 -9.36
CA SER A 43 -3.01 28.81 -10.60
C SER A 43 -2.40 29.44 -11.85
N TYR A 44 -2.02 30.73 -11.79
CA TYR A 44 -1.29 31.38 -12.88
C TYR A 44 0.07 30.69 -13.14
N LEU A 45 0.83 30.35 -12.09
CA LEU A 45 2.09 29.62 -12.25
C LEU A 45 1.87 28.22 -12.84
N LEU A 46 0.80 27.52 -12.47
CA LEU A 46 0.44 26.25 -13.11
C LEU A 46 0.07 26.43 -14.59
N ASP A 47 -0.60 27.52 -14.96
CA ASP A 47 -0.88 27.84 -16.37
C ASP A 47 0.39 28.15 -17.17
N GLN A 48 1.34 28.85 -16.56
CA GLN A 48 2.66 29.07 -17.17
C GLN A 48 3.44 27.75 -17.29
N ALA A 49 3.38 26.89 -16.27
CA ALA A 49 3.98 25.56 -16.31
C ALA A 49 3.38 24.70 -17.45
N ALA A 50 2.06 24.79 -17.66
CA ALA A 50 1.40 24.11 -18.77
C ALA A 50 1.91 24.59 -20.13
N ALA A 51 2.04 25.91 -20.31
CA ALA A 51 2.58 26.47 -21.55
C ALA A 51 4.02 26.05 -21.80
N LEU A 52 4.89 26.14 -20.77
CA LEU A 52 6.27 25.68 -20.83
C LEU A 52 6.39 24.18 -21.13
N ALA A 53 5.54 23.37 -20.51
CA ALA A 53 5.51 21.92 -20.75
C ALA A 53 5.05 21.62 -22.18
N ALA A 54 4.00 22.28 -22.67
CA ALA A 54 3.53 22.11 -24.04
C ALA A 54 4.58 22.52 -25.08
N GLU A 55 5.28 23.65 -24.89
CA GLU A 55 6.42 24.07 -25.71
C GLU A 55 7.57 23.04 -25.68
N ALA A 56 7.79 22.36 -24.54
CA ALA A 56 8.78 21.31 -24.39
C ALA A 56 8.33 19.95 -24.96
N GLY A 57 7.11 19.84 -25.52
CA GLY A 57 6.57 18.62 -26.13
C GLY A 57 5.90 17.67 -25.14
N PHE A 58 5.51 18.14 -23.95
CA PHE A 58 4.76 17.36 -22.98
C PHE A 58 3.26 17.33 -23.29
N THR A 59 2.63 16.20 -22.99
CA THR A 59 1.17 16.15 -22.84
C THR A 59 0.81 16.68 -21.45
N VAL A 60 -0.05 17.68 -21.38
CA VAL A 60 -0.47 18.31 -20.13
C VAL A 60 -1.80 17.70 -19.67
N LEU A 61 -1.82 17.16 -18.45
CA LEU A 61 -3.00 16.67 -17.77
C LEU A 61 -3.27 17.55 -16.55
N ARG A 62 -4.53 17.90 -16.31
CA ARG A 62 -4.93 18.84 -15.27
C ARG A 62 -6.04 18.25 -14.42
N ALA A 63 -5.98 18.51 -13.12
CA ALA A 63 -7.08 18.34 -12.19
C ALA A 63 -7.17 19.53 -11.25
N ARG A 64 -8.37 19.81 -10.76
CA ARG A 64 -8.61 20.91 -9.86
C ARG A 64 -9.48 20.52 -8.69
N GLY A 65 -8.96 20.73 -7.48
CA GLY A 65 -9.68 20.48 -6.24
C GLY A 65 -10.85 21.42 -6.00
N SER A 66 -11.95 20.86 -5.52
CA SER A 66 -13.11 21.59 -5.03
C SER A 66 -13.63 20.92 -3.76
N GLU A 67 -14.41 21.64 -2.94
CA GLU A 67 -15.02 21.07 -1.74
C GLU A 67 -15.80 19.78 -2.03
N LEU A 68 -16.44 19.68 -3.19
CA LEU A 68 -17.15 18.49 -3.64
C LEU A 68 -16.22 17.37 -4.14
N SER A 69 -15.07 17.70 -4.70
CA SER A 69 -14.09 16.69 -5.18
C SER A 69 -13.57 15.83 -4.05
N ARG A 70 -13.52 16.36 -2.84
CA ARG A 70 -13.09 15.68 -1.63
C ARG A 70 -13.95 14.47 -1.26
N GLU A 71 -15.21 14.50 -1.65
CA GLU A 71 -16.16 13.42 -1.39
C GLU A 71 -16.08 12.28 -2.42
N LEU A 72 -15.43 12.50 -3.56
CA LEU A 72 -15.32 11.52 -4.63
C LEU A 72 -14.07 10.65 -4.43
N ALA A 73 -14.25 9.32 -4.33
CA ALA A 73 -13.13 8.39 -4.22
C ALA A 73 -12.20 8.50 -5.43
N PHE A 74 -10.94 8.85 -5.20
CA PHE A 74 -9.93 9.12 -6.23
C PHE A 74 -10.37 10.16 -7.28
N GLY A 75 -11.26 11.08 -6.91
CA GLY A 75 -11.86 12.02 -7.83
C GLY A 75 -10.85 12.83 -8.62
N MET A 76 -9.84 13.41 -7.97
CA MET A 76 -8.80 14.18 -8.65
C MET A 76 -7.84 13.32 -9.48
N ALA A 77 -7.51 12.12 -9.03
CA ALA A 77 -6.68 11.20 -9.79
C ALA A 77 -7.37 10.74 -11.08
N VAL A 78 -8.69 10.50 -11.02
CA VAL A 78 -9.52 10.15 -12.20
C VAL A 78 -9.60 11.34 -13.16
N GLU A 79 -9.89 12.55 -12.66
CA GLU A 79 -9.97 13.76 -13.48
C GLU A 79 -8.70 13.98 -14.31
N LEU A 80 -7.52 13.76 -13.72
CA LEU A 80 -6.23 13.85 -14.44
C LEU A 80 -6.19 12.98 -15.70
N VAL A 81 -6.71 11.76 -15.64
CA VAL A 81 -6.55 10.77 -16.71
C VAL A 81 -7.77 10.67 -17.63
N GLU A 82 -8.96 11.08 -17.16
CA GLU A 82 -10.22 10.88 -17.87
C GLU A 82 -10.19 11.45 -19.28
N ALA A 83 -9.74 12.70 -19.44
CA ALA A 83 -9.68 13.37 -20.75
C ALA A 83 -8.80 12.62 -21.76
N ARG A 84 -7.72 11.97 -21.31
CA ARG A 84 -6.82 11.16 -22.16
C ARG A 84 -7.45 9.81 -22.50
N LEU A 85 -8.09 9.17 -21.52
CA LEU A 85 -8.71 7.86 -21.69
C LEU A 85 -9.96 7.92 -22.57
N VAL A 86 -10.73 9.00 -22.53
CA VAL A 86 -11.91 9.21 -23.42
C VAL A 86 -11.48 9.32 -24.89
N ARG A 87 -10.28 9.86 -25.16
CA ARG A 87 -9.75 10.00 -26.52
C ARG A 87 -8.98 8.76 -27.01
N ALA A 88 -8.68 7.79 -26.13
CA ALA A 88 -7.95 6.60 -26.48
C ALA A 88 -8.84 5.64 -27.31
N THR A 89 -8.25 5.06 -28.34
CA THR A 89 -8.87 3.93 -29.10
C THR A 89 -8.98 2.68 -28.21
N ALA A 90 -9.73 1.67 -28.64
CA ALA A 90 -9.85 0.42 -27.88
C ALA A 90 -8.50 -0.28 -27.71
N ASP A 91 -7.65 -0.27 -28.75
CA ASP A 91 -6.32 -0.87 -28.73
C ASP A 91 -5.37 -0.11 -27.80
N GLU A 92 -5.31 1.22 -27.91
CA GLU A 92 -4.54 2.07 -26.99
C GLU A 92 -5.00 1.89 -25.54
N ARG A 93 -6.32 1.76 -25.32
CA ARG A 93 -6.86 1.51 -23.98
C ARG A 93 -6.40 0.16 -23.44
N GLY A 94 -6.37 -0.89 -24.27
CA GLY A 94 -5.83 -2.20 -23.92
C GLY A 94 -4.35 -2.11 -23.52
N GLU A 95 -3.55 -1.32 -24.24
CA GLU A 95 -2.15 -1.07 -23.89
C GLU A 95 -2.00 -0.30 -22.58
N LEU A 96 -2.81 0.75 -22.39
CA LEU A 96 -2.77 1.58 -21.18
C LEU A 96 -3.13 0.81 -19.92
N PHE A 97 -4.07 -0.13 -19.99
CA PHE A 97 -4.45 -0.99 -18.87
C PHE A 97 -3.74 -2.34 -18.87
N SER A 98 -2.63 -2.49 -19.62
CA SER A 98 -1.81 -3.70 -19.58
C SER A 98 -1.06 -3.84 -18.24
N GLY A 99 -0.76 -5.08 -17.85
CA GLY A 99 -0.04 -5.38 -16.61
C GLY A 99 -0.81 -4.92 -15.35
N PRO A 100 -0.11 -4.46 -14.29
CA PRO A 100 -0.77 -4.03 -13.05
C PRO A 100 -1.70 -2.81 -13.21
N ALA A 101 -1.62 -2.06 -14.31
CA ALA A 101 -2.53 -0.95 -14.59
C ALA A 101 -4.00 -1.40 -14.70
N VAL A 102 -4.26 -2.68 -15.02
CA VAL A 102 -5.61 -3.26 -15.03
C VAL A 102 -6.33 -3.08 -13.69
N LEU A 103 -5.59 -3.02 -12.58
CA LEU A 103 -6.14 -2.81 -11.25
C LEU A 103 -6.79 -1.43 -11.07
N ALA A 104 -6.42 -0.44 -11.89
CA ALA A 104 -7.06 0.88 -11.91
C ALA A 104 -8.26 0.95 -12.88
N GLU A 105 -8.45 -0.02 -13.77
CA GLU A 105 -9.49 0.03 -14.78
C GLU A 105 -10.91 0.12 -14.20
N PRO A 106 -11.30 -0.63 -13.16
CA PRO A 106 -12.63 -0.55 -12.56
C PRO A 106 -12.96 0.86 -12.03
N MET A 107 -11.93 1.58 -11.58
CA MET A 107 -12.07 2.93 -11.03
C MET A 107 -12.29 3.98 -12.12
N VAL A 108 -11.61 3.84 -13.26
CA VAL A 108 -11.63 4.82 -14.35
C VAL A 108 -12.72 4.50 -15.40
N SER A 109 -13.22 3.27 -15.41
CA SER A 109 -14.25 2.83 -16.37
C SER A 109 -15.65 3.08 -15.81
N ARG A 110 -16.47 3.86 -16.54
CA ARG A 110 -17.89 4.07 -16.19
C ARG A 110 -18.78 2.85 -16.42
N ARG A 111 -18.24 1.71 -16.81
CA ARG A 111 -18.99 0.45 -17.02
C ARG A 111 -19.15 -0.27 -15.69
N VAL A 112 -20.31 -0.13 -15.09
CA VAL A 112 -20.74 -0.91 -13.93
C VAL A 112 -21.06 -2.33 -14.42
N GLN A 113 -20.21 -3.32 -14.10
CA GLN A 113 -20.61 -4.72 -14.09
C GLN A 113 -21.30 -5.01 -12.75
N PRO A 114 -22.41 -5.75 -12.71
CA PRO A 114 -22.99 -6.20 -11.46
C PRO A 114 -22.05 -7.24 -10.84
N ALA A 115 -21.25 -6.81 -9.86
CA ALA A 115 -20.36 -7.69 -9.10
C ALA A 115 -21.06 -8.18 -7.82
N GLU A 116 -20.85 -9.44 -7.52
CA GLU A 116 -21.31 -10.12 -6.32
C GLU A 116 -20.69 -9.54 -5.03
N TYR A 117 -21.26 -9.85 -3.88
CA TYR A 117 -21.09 -9.23 -2.55
C TYR A 117 -19.65 -9.10 -1.98
N THR A 118 -18.58 -9.52 -2.66
CA THR A 118 -17.24 -9.73 -2.06
C THR A 118 -16.09 -8.87 -2.60
N ASP A 119 -16.31 -7.95 -3.52
CA ASP A 119 -15.21 -7.18 -4.13
C ASP A 119 -15.02 -5.79 -3.48
N THR A 120 -14.43 -5.75 -2.28
CA THR A 120 -13.79 -4.52 -1.78
C THR A 120 -12.34 -4.46 -2.30
N THR A 121 -12.08 -3.55 -3.23
CA THR A 121 -10.72 -3.31 -3.69
C THR A 121 -9.94 -2.54 -2.62
N ASP A 122 -8.75 -3.01 -2.26
CA ASP A 122 -7.87 -2.30 -1.32
C ASP A 122 -7.34 -1.00 -1.94
N GLU A 123 -7.28 0.06 -1.13
CA GLU A 123 -6.83 1.39 -1.57
C GLU A 123 -5.44 1.36 -2.20
N PHE A 124 -4.51 0.57 -1.63
CA PHE A 124 -3.17 0.44 -2.17
C PHE A 124 -3.14 -0.22 -3.55
N THR A 125 -4.00 -1.18 -3.79
CA THR A 125 -4.17 -1.83 -5.10
C THR A 125 -4.54 -0.81 -6.17
N VAL A 126 -5.46 0.09 -5.86
CA VAL A 126 -5.86 1.18 -6.77
C VAL A 126 -4.71 2.16 -7.00
N ILE A 127 -4.05 2.61 -5.93
CA ILE A 127 -2.89 3.52 -6.02
C ILE A 127 -1.77 2.89 -6.87
N HIS A 128 -1.49 1.61 -6.67
CA HIS A 128 -0.50 0.88 -7.45
C HIS A 128 -0.93 0.73 -8.93
N GLY A 129 -2.19 0.42 -9.18
CA GLY A 129 -2.75 0.39 -10.54
C GLY A 129 -2.66 1.74 -11.25
N LEU A 130 -2.98 2.83 -10.55
CA LEU A 130 -2.84 4.19 -11.07
C LEU A 130 -1.39 4.57 -11.37
N TYR A 131 -0.46 4.20 -10.50
CA TYR A 131 0.97 4.39 -10.75
C TYR A 131 1.39 3.70 -12.06
N TRP A 132 1.00 2.44 -12.25
CA TRP A 132 1.31 1.72 -13.49
C TRP A 132 0.61 2.30 -14.71
N LEU A 133 -0.60 2.83 -14.56
CA LEU A 133 -1.25 3.60 -15.61
C LEU A 133 -0.43 4.83 -16.01
N MET A 134 0.16 5.56 -15.03
CA MET A 134 1.08 6.67 -15.33
C MET A 134 2.35 6.20 -16.03
N VAL A 135 2.90 5.07 -15.61
CA VAL A 135 4.06 4.44 -16.29
C VAL A 135 3.70 4.09 -17.73
N ASN A 136 2.52 3.49 -17.97
CA ASN A 136 2.06 3.13 -19.32
C ASN A 136 1.83 4.36 -20.19
N LEU A 137 1.18 5.38 -19.66
CA LEU A 137 1.01 6.67 -20.32
C LEU A 137 2.37 7.28 -20.69
N SER A 138 3.35 7.25 -19.79
CA SER A 138 4.68 7.83 -20.02
C SER A 138 5.48 7.14 -21.14
N GLY A 139 5.11 5.91 -21.49
CA GLY A 139 5.64 5.21 -22.66
C GLY A 139 5.27 5.86 -24.00
N HIS A 140 4.22 6.69 -24.04
CA HIS A 140 3.78 7.41 -25.23
C HIS A 140 4.34 8.84 -25.34
N GLY A 141 5.16 9.27 -24.38
CA GLY A 141 5.78 10.60 -24.34
C GLY A 141 5.81 11.22 -22.94
N PRO A 142 6.44 12.37 -22.79
CA PRO A 142 6.52 13.06 -21.50
C PRO A 142 5.18 13.69 -21.09
N PHE A 143 4.88 13.66 -19.77
CA PHE A 143 3.66 14.21 -19.18
C PHE A 143 3.93 15.29 -18.13
N ALA A 144 3.13 16.34 -18.13
CA ALA A 144 3.02 17.30 -17.04
C ALA A 144 1.66 17.14 -16.34
N LEU A 145 1.71 16.73 -15.08
CA LEU A 145 0.54 16.55 -14.22
C LEU A 145 0.38 17.81 -13.35
N LEU A 146 -0.69 18.55 -13.55
CA LEU A 146 -0.94 19.81 -12.87
C LEU A 146 -2.17 19.66 -11.98
N VAL A 147 -1.97 19.74 -10.67
CA VAL A 147 -3.00 19.59 -9.65
C VAL A 147 -3.19 20.92 -8.94
N ASP A 148 -4.29 21.64 -9.21
CA ASP A 148 -4.61 22.89 -8.56
C ASP A 148 -5.49 22.66 -7.33
N ASP A 149 -5.31 23.48 -6.29
CA ASP A 149 -6.05 23.39 -5.03
C ASP A 149 -6.03 21.98 -4.41
N ALA A 150 -4.85 21.35 -4.34
CA ALA A 150 -4.66 19.97 -3.90
C ALA A 150 -5.13 19.70 -2.45
N GLN A 151 -5.26 20.73 -1.58
CA GLN A 151 -5.85 20.60 -0.24
C GLN A 151 -7.31 20.12 -0.27
N TRP A 152 -7.99 20.23 -1.40
CA TRP A 152 -9.36 19.76 -1.63
C TRP A 152 -9.43 18.39 -2.31
N ALA A 153 -8.29 17.72 -2.47
CA ALA A 153 -8.26 16.35 -2.98
C ALA A 153 -8.79 15.35 -1.93
N ASP A 154 -9.41 14.31 -2.42
CA ASP A 154 -9.81 13.17 -1.59
C ASP A 154 -8.58 12.42 -1.05
N PRO A 155 -8.72 11.69 0.08
CA PRO A 155 -7.60 10.99 0.71
C PRO A 155 -6.86 10.01 -0.22
N GLY A 156 -7.58 9.29 -1.08
CA GLY A 156 -6.99 8.35 -2.04
C GLY A 156 -6.14 9.05 -3.09
N SER A 157 -6.62 10.19 -3.63
CA SER A 157 -5.85 11.02 -4.57
C SER A 157 -4.60 11.60 -3.94
N LEU A 158 -4.65 12.10 -2.69
CA LEU A 158 -3.47 12.61 -1.99
C LEU A 158 -2.40 11.54 -1.81
N ARG A 159 -2.79 10.37 -1.36
CA ARG A 159 -1.87 9.22 -1.23
C ARG A 159 -1.31 8.77 -2.58
N PHE A 160 -2.12 8.80 -3.64
CA PHE A 160 -1.65 8.51 -4.98
C PHE A 160 -0.61 9.52 -5.46
N PHE A 161 -0.83 10.83 -5.28
CA PHE A 161 0.14 11.85 -5.68
C PHE A 161 1.46 11.73 -4.91
N ALA A 162 1.39 11.47 -3.61
CA ALA A 162 2.57 11.21 -2.80
C ALA A 162 3.31 9.95 -3.24
N TYR A 163 2.58 8.84 -3.43
CA TYR A 163 3.14 7.58 -3.91
C TYR A 163 3.83 7.72 -5.29
N LEU A 164 3.22 8.48 -6.19
CA LEU A 164 3.77 8.80 -7.50
C LEU A 164 5.03 9.67 -7.35
N GLY A 165 4.97 10.73 -6.53
CA GLY A 165 6.06 11.68 -6.29
C GLY A 165 7.37 11.01 -5.86
N GLU A 166 7.28 10.02 -4.95
CA GLU A 166 8.43 9.23 -4.50
C GLU A 166 9.06 8.34 -5.59
N ARG A 167 8.37 8.11 -6.73
CA ARG A 167 8.72 7.10 -7.74
C ARG A 167 8.89 7.66 -9.15
N LEU A 168 9.15 8.97 -9.26
CA LEU A 168 9.29 9.65 -10.55
C LEU A 168 10.68 9.55 -11.19
N ASP A 169 11.69 9.15 -10.45
CA ASP A 169 13.12 9.28 -10.83
C ASP A 169 13.50 8.84 -12.25
N ASP A 170 12.83 7.84 -12.81
CA ASP A 170 13.10 7.34 -14.17
C ASP A 170 11.91 7.52 -15.12
N LEU A 171 10.95 8.37 -14.77
CA LEU A 171 9.76 8.63 -15.59
C LEU A 171 9.84 10.05 -16.19
N PRO A 172 9.47 10.26 -17.46
CA PRO A 172 9.40 11.59 -18.04
C PRO A 172 8.13 12.33 -17.59
N ILE A 173 7.93 12.45 -16.27
CA ILE A 173 6.75 13.04 -15.65
C ILE A 173 7.14 14.20 -14.74
N ALA A 174 6.53 15.35 -14.93
CA ALA A 174 6.58 16.48 -14.01
C ALA A 174 5.25 16.54 -13.24
N LEU A 175 5.28 16.39 -11.91
CA LEU A 175 4.10 16.52 -11.05
C LEU A 175 4.17 17.87 -10.32
N LEU A 176 3.23 18.75 -10.61
CA LEU A 176 3.13 20.08 -10.00
C LEU A 176 1.81 20.18 -9.23
N THR A 177 1.89 20.35 -7.93
CA THR A 177 0.73 20.48 -7.05
C THR A 177 0.67 21.85 -6.43
N ALA A 178 -0.47 22.56 -6.52
CA ALA A 178 -0.69 23.84 -5.86
C ALA A 178 -1.49 23.64 -4.57
N VAL A 179 -1.02 24.25 -3.48
CA VAL A 179 -1.62 24.12 -2.14
C VAL A 179 -1.80 25.52 -1.52
N ARG A 180 -2.94 25.75 -0.84
CA ARG A 180 -3.18 26.99 -0.08
C ARG A 180 -2.63 26.85 1.32
N THR A 181 -1.90 27.86 1.79
CA THR A 181 -1.35 27.91 3.15
C THR A 181 -2.30 28.52 4.18
N ASP A 182 -3.34 29.22 3.75
CA ASP A 182 -4.35 29.89 4.57
C ASP A 182 -5.63 29.03 4.76
N ASP A 183 -5.63 27.80 4.28
CA ASP A 183 -6.73 26.86 4.41
C ASP A 183 -6.49 25.92 5.60
N PRO A 184 -7.47 25.72 6.51
CA PRO A 184 -7.32 24.80 7.65
C PRO A 184 -6.98 23.36 7.24
N GLU A 185 -7.46 22.91 6.09
CA GLU A 185 -7.23 21.55 5.58
C GLU A 185 -5.80 21.31 5.10
N THR A 186 -5.05 22.40 4.84
CA THR A 186 -3.63 22.32 4.44
C THR A 186 -2.75 21.68 5.53
N HIS A 187 -3.16 21.76 6.77
CA HIS A 187 -2.41 21.21 7.91
C HIS A 187 -2.78 19.75 8.22
N SER A 188 -3.53 19.08 7.35
CA SER A 188 -3.79 17.66 7.51
C SER A 188 -2.53 16.82 7.20
N ASP A 189 -2.35 15.72 7.94
CA ASP A 189 -1.22 14.79 7.72
C ASP A 189 -1.14 14.29 6.28
N LEU A 190 -2.30 14.12 5.62
CA LEU A 190 -2.37 13.66 4.23
C LEU A 190 -1.85 14.69 3.23
N VAL A 191 -2.16 15.97 3.43
CA VAL A 191 -1.63 17.03 2.56
C VAL A 191 -0.12 17.18 2.76
N SER A 192 0.37 16.96 3.99
CA SER A 192 1.81 17.00 4.31
C SER A 192 2.63 16.00 3.50
N LEU A 193 2.06 14.87 3.10
CA LEU A 193 2.72 13.88 2.25
C LEU A 193 3.18 14.45 0.90
N LEU A 194 2.53 15.51 0.39
CA LEU A 194 2.93 16.12 -0.88
C LEU A 194 4.30 16.80 -0.79
N TRP A 195 4.62 17.42 0.36
CA TRP A 195 5.97 17.99 0.58
C TRP A 195 7.01 16.90 0.84
N GLU A 196 6.66 15.88 1.61
CA GLU A 196 7.57 14.76 1.91
C GLU A 196 7.98 13.99 0.66
N SER A 197 7.06 13.83 -0.30
CA SER A 197 7.29 13.15 -1.58
C SER A 197 7.91 14.04 -2.67
N SER A 198 8.10 15.33 -2.39
CA SER A 198 8.62 16.31 -3.36
C SER A 198 10.14 16.33 -3.37
N ALA A 199 10.75 15.98 -4.50
CA ALA A 199 12.21 16.05 -4.68
C ALA A 199 12.72 17.48 -4.92
N ALA A 200 11.88 18.36 -5.45
CA ALA A 200 12.21 19.76 -5.69
C ALA A 200 11.80 20.64 -4.50
N PRO A 201 12.55 21.70 -4.18
CA PRO A 201 12.14 22.65 -3.16
C PRO A 201 10.80 23.31 -3.54
N PRO A 202 9.92 23.61 -2.55
CA PRO A 202 8.63 24.22 -2.81
C PRO A 202 8.78 25.62 -3.42
N ILE A 203 7.94 25.92 -4.39
CA ILE A 203 7.84 27.25 -5.03
C ILE A 203 6.88 28.10 -4.21
N ARG A 204 7.39 29.22 -3.68
CA ARG A 204 6.63 30.18 -2.85
C ARG A 204 6.54 31.50 -3.56
N PRO A 205 5.46 31.77 -4.34
CA PRO A 205 5.28 33.07 -4.95
C PRO A 205 5.12 34.16 -3.89
N SER A 206 5.90 35.22 -4.04
CA SER A 206 5.82 36.39 -3.15
C SER A 206 4.71 37.36 -3.54
N GLU A 207 4.30 38.20 -2.62
CA GLU A 207 3.43 39.32 -2.88
C GLU A 207 4.10 40.25 -3.89
N LEU A 208 3.29 40.95 -4.68
CA LEU A 208 3.76 41.95 -5.66
C LEU A 208 4.32 43.16 -4.92
N SER A 209 5.44 43.68 -5.38
CA SER A 209 6.00 44.90 -4.88
C SER A 209 5.09 46.08 -5.22
N ARG A 210 5.23 47.21 -4.52
CA ARG A 210 4.57 48.47 -4.82
C ARG A 210 4.71 48.87 -6.29
N ARG A 211 5.88 48.62 -6.87
CA ARG A 211 6.17 48.91 -8.29
C ARG A 211 5.32 48.02 -9.20
N ALA A 212 5.24 46.74 -8.95
CA ALA A 212 4.47 45.80 -9.75
C ALA A 212 2.94 46.09 -9.65
N VAL A 213 2.46 46.48 -8.47
CA VAL A 213 1.09 46.95 -8.27
C VAL A 213 0.81 48.18 -9.13
N GLY A 214 1.76 49.15 -9.19
CA GLY A 214 1.62 50.34 -10.06
C GLY A 214 1.58 49.99 -11.55
N GLU A 215 2.43 49.05 -12.00
CA GLU A 215 2.42 48.55 -13.38
C GLU A 215 1.11 47.84 -13.74
N LEU A 216 0.54 47.04 -12.81
CA LEU A 216 -0.76 46.40 -13.00
C LEU A 216 -1.90 47.42 -13.08
N LEU A 217 -1.92 48.41 -12.19
CA LEU A 217 -2.91 49.47 -12.17
C LEU A 217 -2.85 50.27 -13.47
N ALA A 218 -1.66 50.69 -13.90
CA ALA A 218 -1.50 51.48 -15.13
C ALA A 218 -1.94 50.69 -16.36
N THR A 219 -1.55 49.41 -16.45
CA THR A 219 -1.98 48.54 -17.55
C THR A 219 -3.49 48.25 -17.49
N GLY A 220 -3.98 47.99 -16.27
CA GLY A 220 -5.38 47.68 -16.03
C GLY A 220 -6.34 48.83 -16.31
N LEU A 221 -6.00 50.05 -15.97
CA LEU A 221 -6.83 51.23 -16.15
C LEU A 221 -6.55 51.97 -17.47
N GLU A 222 -5.57 51.50 -18.24
CA GLU A 222 -5.11 52.10 -19.50
C GLU A 222 -4.79 53.61 -19.36
N SER A 223 -4.30 54.02 -18.17
CA SER A 223 -4.02 55.38 -17.78
C SER A 223 -2.83 55.51 -16.84
N THR A 224 -2.25 56.70 -16.75
CA THR A 224 -1.27 57.02 -15.70
C THR A 224 -1.95 57.03 -14.33
N VAL A 225 -1.35 56.37 -13.35
CA VAL A 225 -1.90 56.19 -12.01
C VAL A 225 -1.14 57.06 -11.01
N ASP A 226 -1.85 57.73 -10.11
CA ASP A 226 -1.25 58.53 -9.05
C ASP A 226 -0.53 57.65 -8.04
N GLU A 227 0.64 58.12 -7.54
CA GLU A 227 1.46 57.45 -6.52
C GLU A 227 0.65 57.17 -5.23
N ALA A 228 -0.21 58.09 -4.82
CA ALA A 228 -1.07 57.91 -3.65
C ALA A 228 -2.07 56.77 -3.81
N LEU A 229 -2.59 56.56 -5.03
CA LEU A 229 -3.47 55.43 -5.35
C LEU A 229 -2.68 54.12 -5.31
N ILE A 230 -1.46 54.08 -5.84
CA ILE A 230 -0.57 52.92 -5.79
C ILE A 230 -0.29 52.52 -4.35
N ASP A 231 0.07 53.48 -3.49
CA ASP A 231 0.34 53.25 -2.06
C ASP A 231 -0.88 52.67 -1.35
N THR A 232 -2.04 53.25 -1.60
CA THR A 232 -3.29 52.81 -0.99
C THR A 232 -3.63 51.38 -1.42
N VAL A 233 -3.61 51.09 -2.73
CA VAL A 233 -3.94 49.75 -3.26
C VAL A 233 -2.93 48.73 -2.77
N HIS A 234 -1.63 49.06 -2.76
CA HIS A 234 -0.61 48.13 -2.25
C HIS A 234 -0.79 47.84 -0.76
N HIS A 235 -1.09 48.86 0.06
CA HIS A 235 -1.33 48.70 1.51
C HIS A 235 -2.59 47.89 1.79
N GLU A 236 -3.69 48.19 1.10
CA GLU A 236 -4.98 47.50 1.32
C GLU A 236 -5.02 46.07 0.79
N THR A 237 -4.28 45.78 -0.29
CA THR A 237 -4.24 44.42 -0.91
C THR A 237 -3.08 43.61 -0.40
N GLY A 238 -2.12 44.21 0.33
CA GLY A 238 -0.85 43.56 0.71
C GLY A 238 -0.04 43.06 -0.49
N GLY A 239 -0.26 43.65 -1.70
CA GLY A 239 0.35 43.19 -2.95
C GLY A 239 -0.17 41.85 -3.47
N ASN A 240 -1.31 41.38 -2.99
CA ASN A 240 -1.96 40.18 -3.50
C ASN A 240 -2.50 40.39 -4.92
N PRO A 241 -2.01 39.66 -5.95
CA PRO A 241 -2.35 39.92 -7.35
C PRO A 241 -3.86 39.88 -7.67
N PHE A 242 -4.57 38.95 -7.04
CA PHE A 242 -6.01 38.79 -7.22
C PHE A 242 -6.76 40.00 -6.65
N LEU A 243 -6.42 40.44 -5.45
CA LEU A 243 -7.05 41.59 -4.81
C LEU A 243 -6.75 42.87 -5.59
N VAL A 244 -5.54 43.02 -6.12
CA VAL A 244 -5.20 44.17 -7.03
C VAL A 244 -6.06 44.13 -8.29
N SER A 245 -6.24 42.95 -8.89
CA SER A 245 -7.06 42.81 -10.11
C SER A 245 -8.55 43.12 -9.86
N GLU A 246 -9.08 42.78 -8.69
CA GLU A 246 -10.44 43.10 -8.29
C GLU A 246 -10.62 44.64 -8.06
N VAL A 247 -9.62 45.27 -7.46
CA VAL A 247 -9.62 46.76 -7.32
C VAL A 247 -9.58 47.45 -8.70
N ILE A 248 -8.78 46.92 -9.64
CA ILE A 248 -8.76 47.44 -11.02
C ILE A 248 -10.14 47.30 -11.67
N ALA A 249 -10.80 46.15 -11.50
CA ALA A 249 -12.13 45.96 -12.05
C ALA A 249 -13.17 46.97 -11.47
N GLU A 250 -13.10 47.23 -10.16
CA GLU A 250 -13.95 48.20 -9.48
C GLU A 250 -13.74 49.63 -9.99
N LEU A 251 -12.46 50.04 -10.11
CA LEU A 251 -12.10 51.37 -10.61
C LEU A 251 -12.50 51.59 -12.09
N ARG A 252 -12.57 50.53 -12.89
CA ARG A 252 -13.08 50.60 -14.28
C ARG A 252 -14.60 50.79 -14.33
N ASP A 253 -15.33 50.11 -13.43
CA ASP A 253 -16.81 50.17 -13.41
C ASP A 253 -17.34 51.47 -12.80
N GLU A 254 -16.56 52.17 -11.96
CA GLU A 254 -16.93 53.43 -11.31
C GLU A 254 -15.79 54.47 -11.47
N PRO A 255 -15.70 55.14 -12.63
CA PRO A 255 -14.64 56.16 -12.89
C PRO A 255 -14.65 57.35 -11.92
N ASP A 256 -15.79 57.65 -11.30
CA ASP A 256 -15.93 58.74 -10.33
C ASP A 256 -15.22 58.41 -8.99
N ILE A 257 -15.04 57.13 -8.64
CA ILE A 257 -14.26 56.74 -7.47
C ILE A 257 -12.76 56.93 -7.74
N ALA A 258 -12.30 56.71 -8.95
CA ALA A 258 -10.92 56.97 -9.36
C ALA A 258 -10.60 58.47 -9.31
N ALA A 259 -11.57 59.31 -9.56
CA ALA A 259 -11.46 60.78 -9.53
C ALA A 259 -11.58 61.37 -8.10
N ALA A 260 -12.26 60.66 -7.18
CA ALA A 260 -12.53 61.14 -5.80
C ALA A 260 -11.38 60.88 -4.80
N GLY A 261 -10.26 60.29 -5.24
CA GLY A 261 -9.11 60.01 -4.38
C GLY A 261 -9.34 58.90 -3.36
N THR A 262 -8.26 58.54 -2.70
CA THR A 262 -8.04 57.35 -1.84
C THR A 262 -9.03 57.10 -0.67
N ALA A 263 -9.99 57.98 -0.40
CA ALA A 263 -10.86 57.95 0.77
C ALA A 263 -11.97 56.85 0.73
N SER A 264 -12.15 56.17 -0.41
CA SER A 264 -13.28 55.25 -0.60
C SER A 264 -12.90 53.75 -0.74
N LEU A 265 -11.62 53.43 -0.85
CA LEU A 265 -11.15 52.02 -0.91
C LEU A 265 -11.23 51.39 0.48
N ARG A 266 -12.06 50.37 0.64
CA ARG A 266 -12.28 49.68 1.93
C ARG A 266 -11.71 48.28 1.91
N THR A 267 -11.12 47.89 3.07
CA THR A 267 -10.41 46.66 3.48
C THR A 267 -10.87 45.28 2.94
N PRO A 268 -10.05 44.20 3.00
CA PRO A 268 -10.24 42.86 2.40
C PRO A 268 -11.53 42.11 2.77
N HIS A 269 -12.25 42.49 3.82
CA HIS A 269 -13.65 42.09 4.01
C HIS A 269 -14.58 42.56 2.86
N SER A 270 -14.04 43.29 1.89
CA SER A 270 -14.74 43.85 0.76
C SER A 270 -15.01 42.86 -0.39
N VAL A 271 -14.13 41.87 -0.64
CA VAL A 271 -14.29 40.96 -1.81
C VAL A 271 -15.63 40.22 -1.77
N ARG A 272 -16.01 39.65 -0.62
CA ARG A 272 -17.35 39.03 -0.47
C ARG A 272 -18.47 40.04 -0.68
N ARG A 273 -18.36 41.23 -0.10
CA ARG A 273 -19.36 42.29 -0.24
C ARG A 273 -19.40 42.85 -1.66
N GLN A 274 -18.28 42.93 -2.32
CA GLN A 274 -18.15 43.41 -3.68
C GLN A 274 -18.78 42.43 -4.67
N ILE A 275 -18.48 41.14 -4.59
CA ILE A 275 -19.12 40.10 -5.40
C ILE A 275 -20.64 40.09 -5.13
N ALA A 276 -21.07 40.20 -3.87
CA ALA A 276 -22.49 40.27 -3.54
C ALA A 276 -23.16 41.51 -4.13
N ARG A 277 -22.49 42.70 -4.13
CA ARG A 277 -22.99 43.94 -4.79
C ARG A 277 -23.06 43.78 -6.31
N ARG A 278 -22.02 43.20 -6.97
CA ARG A 278 -22.04 42.91 -8.40
C ARG A 278 -23.21 42.01 -8.78
N LEU A 279 -23.40 40.90 -8.06
CA LEU A 279 -24.53 39.98 -8.27
C LEU A 279 -25.87 40.68 -8.06
N THR A 280 -25.97 41.60 -7.07
CA THR A 280 -27.19 42.36 -6.80
C THR A 280 -27.51 43.34 -7.95
N ARG A 281 -26.48 43.97 -8.56
CA ARG A 281 -26.66 44.90 -9.71
C ARG A 281 -27.09 44.17 -10.99
N LEU A 282 -26.65 42.91 -11.19
CA LEU A 282 -27.02 42.08 -12.35
C LEU A 282 -28.47 41.59 -12.29
N GLY A 283 -29.11 41.73 -11.14
CA GLY A 283 -30.51 41.36 -10.95
C GLY A 283 -30.75 40.00 -10.32
N PRO A 284 -32.00 39.65 -10.02
CA PRO A 284 -32.33 38.44 -9.29
C PRO A 284 -31.98 37.15 -10.05
N ASP A 285 -32.22 37.09 -11.37
CA ASP A 285 -32.01 35.90 -12.18
C ASP A 285 -30.50 35.53 -12.26
N ALA A 286 -29.65 36.54 -12.47
CA ALA A 286 -28.21 36.35 -12.50
C ALA A 286 -27.67 35.90 -11.13
N ARG A 287 -28.19 36.46 -10.03
CA ARG A 287 -27.82 36.07 -8.69
C ARG A 287 -28.20 34.61 -8.35
N GLU A 288 -29.45 34.24 -8.66
CA GLU A 288 -29.91 32.87 -8.37
C GLU A 288 -29.21 31.83 -9.27
N LEU A 289 -28.91 32.19 -10.54
CA LEU A 289 -28.12 31.36 -11.44
C LEU A 289 -26.68 31.14 -10.91
N ALA A 290 -26.02 32.21 -10.45
CA ALA A 290 -24.70 32.15 -9.87
C ALA A 290 -24.67 31.31 -8.56
N LYS A 291 -25.67 31.47 -7.67
CA LYS A 291 -25.81 30.64 -6.47
C LYS A 291 -25.98 29.17 -6.81
N ALA A 292 -26.82 28.84 -7.79
CA ALA A 292 -27.04 27.48 -8.25
C ALA A 292 -25.75 26.85 -8.83
N ALA A 293 -25.02 27.60 -9.64
CA ALA A 293 -23.71 27.16 -10.15
C ALA A 293 -22.68 26.97 -9.03
N ALA A 294 -22.69 27.87 -8.02
CA ALA A 294 -21.77 27.73 -6.89
C ALA A 294 -22.02 26.45 -6.06
N VAL A 295 -23.29 26.02 -5.92
CA VAL A 295 -23.69 24.77 -5.23
C VAL A 295 -23.34 23.54 -6.07
N LEU A 296 -23.60 23.54 -7.38
CA LEU A 296 -23.36 22.38 -8.25
C LEU A 296 -21.87 22.14 -8.56
N GLY A 297 -21.05 23.18 -8.49
CA GLY A 297 -19.66 23.13 -8.92
C GLY A 297 -19.47 23.57 -10.36
N ASP A 298 -18.20 23.81 -10.76
CA ASP A 298 -17.83 24.20 -12.11
C ASP A 298 -18.04 23.06 -13.12
N GLY A 299 -18.29 23.42 -14.37
CA GLY A 299 -18.38 22.45 -15.47
C GLY A 299 -19.75 21.82 -15.69
N MET A 300 -20.76 22.23 -14.92
CA MET A 300 -22.14 21.78 -15.13
C MET A 300 -22.81 22.50 -16.31
N SER A 301 -23.62 21.74 -17.09
CA SER A 301 -24.36 22.33 -18.20
C SER A 301 -25.31 23.42 -17.73
N LEU A 302 -25.43 24.47 -18.50
CA LEU A 302 -26.35 25.58 -18.19
C LEU A 302 -27.79 25.10 -17.95
N ALA A 303 -28.20 24.02 -18.65
CA ALA A 303 -29.55 23.46 -18.47
C ALA A 303 -29.77 22.91 -17.04
N VAL A 304 -28.76 22.24 -16.44
CA VAL A 304 -28.84 21.73 -15.06
C VAL A 304 -28.82 22.87 -14.04
N VAL A 305 -27.95 23.86 -14.24
CA VAL A 305 -27.86 25.05 -13.38
C VAL A 305 -29.18 25.82 -13.40
N THR A 306 -29.77 26.01 -14.61
CA THR A 306 -31.08 26.67 -14.81
C THR A 306 -32.18 25.96 -14.02
N ARG A 307 -32.22 24.62 -14.05
CA ARG A 307 -33.23 23.83 -13.30
C ARG A 307 -33.08 24.00 -11.79
N LEU A 308 -31.84 23.99 -11.29
CA LEU A 308 -31.59 24.20 -9.85
C LEU A 308 -31.93 25.61 -9.42
N ALA A 309 -31.64 26.64 -10.26
CA ALA A 309 -32.02 28.02 -10.02
C ALA A 309 -33.54 28.30 -10.15
N ALA A 310 -34.32 27.29 -10.57
CA ALA A 310 -35.74 27.39 -10.84
C ALA A 310 -36.11 28.51 -11.87
N LEU A 311 -35.21 28.75 -12.82
CA LEU A 311 -35.41 29.78 -13.86
C LEU A 311 -36.00 29.14 -15.14
N ARG A 312 -36.64 30.00 -15.97
CA ARG A 312 -37.03 29.64 -17.33
C ARG A 312 -35.81 29.73 -18.27
N PRO A 313 -35.75 28.95 -19.35
CA PRO A 313 -34.56 28.87 -20.22
C PRO A 313 -34.10 30.23 -20.77
N ALA A 314 -35.02 31.07 -21.30
CA ALA A 314 -34.64 32.32 -21.91
C ALA A 314 -34.05 33.36 -20.91
N PRO A 315 -34.67 33.64 -19.71
CA PRO A 315 -34.02 34.42 -18.69
C PRO A 315 -32.68 33.89 -18.21
N ALA A 316 -32.51 32.56 -18.11
CA ALA A 316 -31.27 31.93 -17.66
C ALA A 316 -30.12 32.15 -18.66
N VAL A 317 -30.36 32.06 -19.97
CA VAL A 317 -29.35 32.38 -20.99
C VAL A 317 -28.92 33.84 -20.88
N THR A 318 -29.85 34.76 -20.78
CA THR A 318 -29.53 36.18 -20.59
C THR A 318 -28.76 36.45 -19.31
N ALA A 319 -29.12 35.80 -18.22
CA ALA A 319 -28.41 35.88 -16.94
C ALA A 319 -26.97 35.30 -17.04
N ALA A 320 -26.78 34.18 -17.73
CA ALA A 320 -25.47 33.60 -17.96
C ALA A 320 -24.56 34.53 -18.78
N GLU A 321 -25.08 35.11 -19.86
CA GLU A 321 -24.35 36.09 -20.67
C GLU A 321 -23.96 37.33 -19.85
N GLN A 322 -24.85 37.82 -18.98
CA GLN A 322 -24.55 38.92 -18.07
C GLN A 322 -23.46 38.55 -17.06
N LEU A 323 -23.48 37.32 -16.54
CA LEU A 323 -22.44 36.82 -15.61
C LEU A 323 -21.08 36.71 -16.31
N VAL A 324 -21.03 36.29 -17.59
CA VAL A 324 -19.79 36.24 -18.36
C VAL A 324 -19.29 37.66 -18.66
N ALA A 325 -20.19 38.57 -19.11
CA ALA A 325 -19.83 39.98 -19.36
C ALA A 325 -19.29 40.67 -18.10
N ALA A 326 -19.84 40.32 -16.95
CA ALA A 326 -19.39 40.80 -15.65
C ALA A 326 -18.16 40.06 -15.09
N ARG A 327 -17.55 39.12 -15.83
CA ARG A 327 -16.41 38.30 -15.40
C ARG A 327 -16.64 37.55 -14.08
N ILE A 328 -17.87 37.17 -13.79
CA ILE A 328 -18.24 36.28 -12.71
C ILE A 328 -18.09 34.83 -13.21
N PHE A 329 -18.59 34.57 -14.42
CA PHE A 329 -18.34 33.34 -15.16
C PHE A 329 -17.25 33.56 -16.21
N ASP A 330 -16.48 32.52 -16.49
CA ASP A 330 -15.56 32.41 -17.61
C ASP A 330 -16.29 31.90 -18.85
N THR A 331 -17.15 30.88 -18.67
CA THR A 331 -18.00 30.32 -19.72
C THR A 331 -19.45 30.21 -19.24
N ALA A 332 -20.39 30.38 -20.18
CA ALA A 332 -21.83 30.26 -19.90
C ALA A 332 -22.31 28.78 -19.94
N ASP A 333 -21.78 27.97 -20.88
CA ASP A 333 -22.10 26.54 -21.01
C ASP A 333 -20.87 25.76 -21.50
N PRO A 334 -20.29 24.87 -20.68
CA PRO A 334 -20.68 24.64 -19.30
C PRO A 334 -20.45 25.86 -18.40
N ALA A 335 -21.33 26.02 -17.38
CA ALA A 335 -21.22 27.15 -16.44
C ALA A 335 -19.97 26.97 -15.57
N SER A 336 -19.07 27.96 -15.64
CA SER A 336 -17.78 27.91 -14.94
C SER A 336 -17.45 29.31 -14.40
N PHE A 337 -17.02 29.36 -13.13
CA PHE A 337 -16.63 30.66 -12.55
C PHE A 337 -15.27 31.12 -13.09
N ALA A 338 -15.12 32.41 -13.31
CA ALA A 338 -13.87 33.03 -13.77
C ALA A 338 -12.72 32.86 -12.76
N HIS A 339 -13.03 32.70 -11.48
CA HIS A 339 -12.04 32.45 -10.43
C HIS A 339 -12.65 31.70 -9.23
N PRO A 340 -11.94 30.74 -8.59
CA PRO A 340 -12.44 30.00 -7.42
C PRO A 340 -12.89 30.90 -6.26
N MET A 341 -12.20 32.02 -6.01
CA MET A 341 -12.62 32.96 -4.96
C MET A 341 -14.00 33.56 -5.23
N ILE A 342 -14.36 33.80 -6.51
CA ILE A 342 -15.68 34.28 -6.86
C ILE A 342 -16.74 33.23 -6.55
N ARG A 343 -16.45 31.95 -6.88
CA ARG A 343 -17.30 30.81 -6.52
C ARG A 343 -17.47 30.72 -5.01
N SER A 344 -16.37 30.68 -4.27
CA SER A 344 -16.39 30.57 -2.80
C SER A 344 -17.12 31.75 -2.15
N ALA A 345 -16.95 32.97 -2.65
CA ALA A 345 -17.66 34.13 -2.15
C ALA A 345 -19.16 34.06 -2.46
N THR A 346 -19.53 33.56 -3.66
CA THR A 346 -20.93 33.35 -4.06
C THR A 346 -21.58 32.29 -3.20
N TYR A 347 -20.90 31.12 -2.98
CA TYR A 347 -21.37 30.05 -2.10
C TYR A 347 -21.50 30.53 -0.64
N ALA A 348 -20.54 31.32 -0.15
CA ALA A 348 -20.59 31.91 1.18
C ALA A 348 -21.68 32.98 1.35
N SER A 349 -22.26 33.48 0.26
CA SER A 349 -23.41 34.38 0.30
C SER A 349 -24.75 33.69 0.65
N LEU A 350 -24.80 32.37 0.51
CA LEU A 350 -25.92 31.56 0.98
C LEU A 350 -25.95 31.55 2.50
N SER A 351 -27.12 31.75 3.09
CA SER A 351 -27.28 31.63 4.54
C SER A 351 -27.08 30.20 5.03
N PRO A 352 -26.79 30.00 6.33
CA PRO A 352 -26.64 28.64 6.90
C PRO A 352 -27.85 27.74 6.67
N GLY A 353 -29.06 28.27 6.54
CA GLY A 353 -30.27 27.51 6.22
C GLY A 353 -30.45 27.22 4.72
N GLU A 354 -30.06 28.18 3.86
CA GLU A 354 -30.18 28.01 2.39
C GLU A 354 -29.24 26.93 1.83
N LYS A 355 -28.05 26.74 2.41
CA LYS A 355 -27.04 25.76 1.93
C LYS A 355 -27.59 24.34 1.94
N PRO A 356 -28.03 23.77 3.09
CA PRO A 356 -28.54 22.39 3.12
C PRO A 356 -29.76 22.19 2.21
N GLU A 357 -30.64 23.17 2.10
CA GLU A 357 -31.80 23.09 1.21
C GLU A 357 -31.37 23.10 -0.27
N ALA A 358 -30.38 23.93 -0.64
CA ALA A 358 -29.86 23.98 -2.01
C ALA A 358 -29.17 22.63 -2.37
N HIS A 359 -28.41 22.05 -1.45
CA HIS A 359 -27.82 20.74 -1.65
C HIS A 359 -28.86 19.62 -1.74
N ALA A 360 -29.93 19.66 -0.95
CA ALA A 360 -31.03 18.70 -1.06
C ALA A 360 -31.72 18.77 -2.44
N ARG A 361 -31.99 19.98 -2.93
CA ARG A 361 -32.57 20.18 -4.28
C ARG A 361 -31.61 19.74 -5.39
N ALA A 362 -30.30 20.01 -5.24
CA ALA A 362 -29.26 19.58 -6.18
C ALA A 362 -29.20 18.05 -6.24
N ALA A 363 -29.15 17.38 -5.08
CA ALA A 363 -29.14 15.93 -5.00
C ALA A 363 -30.37 15.29 -5.70
N LYS A 364 -31.56 15.83 -5.44
CA LYS A 364 -32.81 15.35 -6.06
C LYS A 364 -32.81 15.55 -7.58
N LEU A 365 -32.31 16.69 -8.04
CA LEU A 365 -32.18 16.99 -9.47
C LEU A 365 -31.19 16.06 -10.16
N LEU A 366 -30.00 15.89 -9.58
CA LEU A 366 -28.91 15.07 -10.12
C LEU A 366 -29.29 13.57 -10.14
N ALA A 367 -29.93 13.08 -9.09
CA ALA A 367 -30.47 11.72 -9.06
C ALA A 367 -31.50 11.50 -10.17
N ALA A 368 -32.40 12.47 -10.41
CA ALA A 368 -33.44 12.35 -11.44
C ALA A 368 -32.87 12.34 -12.88
N ILE A 369 -31.69 12.88 -13.13
CA ILE A 369 -31.01 12.84 -14.43
C ILE A 369 -30.00 11.69 -14.56
N GLY A 370 -29.89 10.83 -13.54
CA GLY A 370 -29.02 9.66 -13.58
C GLY A 370 -27.53 9.96 -13.41
N THR A 371 -27.20 11.02 -12.66
CA THR A 371 -25.81 11.34 -12.33
C THR A 371 -25.22 10.24 -11.41
N ASP A 372 -23.89 10.10 -11.45
CA ASP A 372 -23.15 9.16 -10.60
C ASP A 372 -23.57 9.27 -9.12
N SER A 373 -23.76 8.13 -8.45
CA SER A 373 -24.26 8.06 -7.07
C SER A 373 -23.32 8.78 -6.08
N GLU A 374 -22.02 8.79 -6.30
CA GLU A 374 -21.07 9.49 -5.42
C GLU A 374 -21.20 11.00 -5.52
N VAL A 375 -21.45 11.55 -6.71
CA VAL A 375 -21.73 13.00 -6.90
C VAL A 375 -23.00 13.38 -6.16
N VAL A 376 -24.07 12.58 -6.30
CA VAL A 376 -25.32 12.80 -5.58
C VAL A 376 -25.13 12.69 -4.08
N ALA A 377 -24.36 11.68 -3.63
CA ALA A 377 -24.04 11.45 -2.22
C ALA A 377 -23.24 12.63 -1.61
N GLY A 378 -22.31 13.24 -2.35
CA GLY A 378 -21.63 14.46 -1.92
C GLY A 378 -22.60 15.57 -1.54
N HIS A 379 -23.63 15.80 -2.35
CA HIS A 379 -24.69 16.77 -2.01
C HIS A 379 -25.56 16.31 -0.84
N LEU A 380 -25.83 15.00 -0.71
CA LEU A 380 -26.62 14.45 0.41
C LEU A 380 -25.89 14.55 1.75
N LEU A 381 -24.57 14.53 1.76
CA LEU A 381 -23.79 14.75 2.99
C LEU A 381 -23.94 16.19 3.51
N GLU A 382 -24.02 17.16 2.62
CA GLU A 382 -24.18 18.60 2.93
C GLU A 382 -25.67 18.99 3.18
N ALA A 383 -26.61 18.17 2.75
CA ALA A 383 -28.03 18.40 2.93
C ALA A 383 -28.50 18.04 4.36
N THR A 384 -29.64 18.58 4.77
CA THR A 384 -30.32 18.08 5.99
C THR A 384 -30.73 16.61 5.81
N PRO A 385 -30.59 15.74 6.85
CA PRO A 385 -31.06 14.37 6.78
C PRO A 385 -32.53 14.28 6.36
N SER A 386 -32.83 13.36 5.43
CA SER A 386 -34.18 13.15 4.90
C SER A 386 -34.51 11.67 4.96
N GLU A 387 -35.69 11.33 5.45
CA GLU A 387 -36.21 9.95 5.55
C GLU A 387 -36.77 9.43 4.21
N GLU A 388 -36.60 10.15 3.09
CA GLU A 388 -37.03 9.69 1.78
C GLU A 388 -36.23 8.41 1.38
N ALA A 389 -36.89 7.31 1.07
CA ALA A 389 -36.31 5.98 0.84
C ALA A 389 -35.18 5.96 -0.26
N TRP A 390 -35.29 6.84 -1.28
CA TRP A 390 -34.29 6.94 -2.33
C TRP A 390 -32.93 7.46 -1.81
N VAL A 391 -32.93 8.25 -0.73
CA VAL A 391 -31.72 8.87 -0.16
C VAL A 391 -30.79 7.77 0.40
N ALA A 392 -31.31 6.90 1.24
CA ALA A 392 -30.56 5.78 1.79
C ALA A 392 -30.04 4.84 0.68
N GLY A 393 -30.88 4.59 -0.35
CA GLY A 393 -30.50 3.78 -1.52
C GLY A 393 -29.33 4.37 -2.32
N ILE A 394 -29.33 5.66 -2.60
CA ILE A 394 -28.24 6.36 -3.31
C ILE A 394 -26.96 6.36 -2.48
N LEU A 395 -27.06 6.67 -1.18
CA LEU A 395 -25.90 6.67 -0.28
C LEU A 395 -25.28 5.26 -0.15
N HIS A 396 -26.08 4.22 -0.10
CA HIS A 396 -25.62 2.84 -0.08
C HIS A 396 -24.91 2.47 -1.42
N ALA A 397 -25.52 2.84 -2.55
CA ALA A 397 -24.91 2.64 -3.87
C ALA A 397 -23.57 3.39 -4.01
N ALA A 398 -23.51 4.65 -3.54
CA ALA A 398 -22.28 5.44 -3.50
C ALA A 398 -21.21 4.81 -2.62
N ALA A 399 -21.60 4.29 -1.46
CA ALA A 399 -20.68 3.61 -0.55
C ALA A 399 -20.05 2.37 -1.20
N ARG A 400 -20.85 1.56 -1.87
CA ARG A 400 -20.36 0.39 -2.62
C ARG A 400 -19.46 0.80 -3.78
N ALA A 401 -19.77 1.90 -4.46
CA ALA A 401 -18.88 2.46 -5.48
C ALA A 401 -17.54 2.91 -4.88
N ALA A 402 -17.56 3.64 -3.77
CA ALA A 402 -16.36 4.10 -3.08
C ALA A 402 -15.51 2.92 -2.55
N ALA A 403 -16.15 1.88 -1.98
CA ALA A 403 -15.46 0.68 -1.51
C ALA A 403 -14.77 -0.08 -2.66
N ARG A 404 -15.44 -0.24 -3.81
CA ARG A 404 -14.83 -0.83 -5.01
C ARG A 404 -13.66 0.00 -5.56
N LYS A 405 -13.73 1.33 -5.40
CA LYS A 405 -12.63 2.24 -5.75
C LYS A 405 -11.52 2.29 -4.70
N GLY A 406 -11.58 1.47 -3.63
CA GLY A 406 -10.58 1.43 -2.58
C GLY A 406 -10.58 2.66 -1.65
N SER A 407 -11.73 3.29 -1.45
CA SER A 407 -11.88 4.42 -0.51
C SER A 407 -12.81 4.06 0.67
N PRO A 408 -12.30 3.29 1.69
CA PRO A 408 -13.10 2.89 2.83
C PRO A 408 -13.58 4.09 3.66
N ALA A 409 -12.81 5.17 3.73
CA ALA A 409 -13.19 6.36 4.48
C ALA A 409 -14.48 7.01 3.92
N ASN A 410 -14.57 7.19 2.61
CA ASN A 410 -15.77 7.73 1.96
C ASN A 410 -16.94 6.74 2.06
N ALA A 411 -16.68 5.43 1.87
CA ALA A 411 -17.70 4.42 2.03
C ALA A 411 -18.33 4.43 3.44
N ILE A 412 -17.53 4.52 4.51
CA ILE A 412 -18.03 4.64 5.89
C ILE A 412 -18.89 5.90 6.06
N ARG A 413 -18.46 7.04 5.52
CA ARG A 413 -19.24 8.30 5.62
C ARG A 413 -20.61 8.16 4.96
N TYR A 414 -20.67 7.59 3.76
CA TYR A 414 -21.92 7.36 3.05
C TYR A 414 -22.82 6.34 3.78
N LEU A 415 -22.24 5.23 4.25
CA LEU A 415 -23.01 4.20 4.96
C LEU A 415 -23.58 4.70 6.30
N ARG A 416 -22.79 5.47 7.06
CA ARG A 416 -23.28 6.10 8.29
C ARG A 416 -24.40 7.08 7.99
N ARG A 417 -24.23 7.93 6.97
CA ARG A 417 -25.25 8.85 6.55
C ARG A 417 -26.52 8.12 6.08
N ALA A 418 -26.36 7.00 5.34
CA ALA A 418 -27.49 6.17 4.93
C ALA A 418 -28.23 5.57 6.14
N LEU A 419 -27.49 5.12 7.15
CA LEU A 419 -28.07 4.58 8.38
C LEU A 419 -28.83 5.66 9.18
N ASP A 420 -28.25 6.88 9.29
CA ASP A 420 -28.86 8.01 9.99
C ASP A 420 -30.12 8.53 9.31
N THR A 421 -30.28 8.32 8.00
CA THR A 421 -31.42 8.78 7.21
C THR A 421 -32.46 7.69 6.97
N ALA A 422 -32.12 6.42 7.14
CA ALA A 422 -33.06 5.32 6.93
C ALA A 422 -34.09 5.26 8.06
N PRO A 423 -35.40 5.22 7.75
CA PRO A 423 -36.42 4.86 8.78
C PRO A 423 -36.06 3.52 9.45
N PRO A 424 -36.27 3.35 10.75
CA PRO A 424 -35.89 2.13 11.49
C PRO A 424 -36.34 0.83 10.82
N ASP A 425 -37.56 0.83 10.27
CA ASP A 425 -38.16 -0.35 9.60
C ASP A 425 -37.62 -0.58 8.16
N SER A 426 -36.80 0.32 7.62
CA SER A 426 -36.26 0.26 6.25
C SER A 426 -34.76 0.01 6.19
N VAL A 427 -34.12 -0.17 7.34
CA VAL A 427 -32.68 -0.50 7.39
C VAL A 427 -32.46 -1.88 6.79
N SER A 428 -31.75 -1.94 5.66
CA SER A 428 -31.46 -3.22 5.00
C SER A 428 -30.29 -3.94 5.69
N PRO A 429 -30.33 -5.28 5.79
CA PRO A 429 -29.20 -6.07 6.30
C PRO A 429 -27.91 -5.79 5.54
N GLY A 430 -28.00 -5.63 4.22
CA GLY A 430 -26.85 -5.32 3.37
C GLY A 430 -26.16 -4.01 3.73
N LEU A 431 -26.91 -2.97 4.12
CA LEU A 431 -26.34 -1.71 4.60
C LEU A 431 -25.48 -1.91 5.86
N LEU A 432 -26.00 -2.68 6.81
CA LEU A 432 -25.29 -2.97 8.07
C LEU A 432 -24.07 -3.86 7.85
N ILE A 433 -24.16 -4.86 6.97
CA ILE A 433 -23.03 -5.74 6.60
C ILE A 433 -21.93 -4.92 5.94
N ASP A 434 -22.27 -4.12 4.91
CA ASP A 434 -21.31 -3.32 4.19
C ASP A 434 -20.64 -2.29 5.12
N LEU A 435 -21.40 -1.69 6.05
CA LEU A 435 -20.85 -0.79 7.07
C LEU A 435 -19.90 -1.56 8.01
N GLY A 436 -20.34 -2.71 8.52
CA GLY A 436 -19.54 -3.53 9.44
C GLY A 436 -18.23 -4.02 8.81
N LEU A 437 -18.24 -4.49 7.55
CA LEU A 437 -17.04 -4.90 6.82
C LEU A 437 -16.10 -3.73 6.61
N THR A 438 -16.63 -2.58 6.22
CA THR A 438 -15.81 -1.39 5.96
C THR A 438 -15.23 -0.81 7.26
N GLU A 439 -16.00 -0.80 8.36
CA GLU A 439 -15.54 -0.41 9.69
C GLU A 439 -14.48 -1.39 10.22
N ALA A 440 -14.64 -2.71 9.99
CA ALA A 440 -13.64 -3.70 10.35
C ALA A 440 -12.33 -3.46 9.58
N ALA A 441 -12.42 -3.25 8.27
CA ALA A 441 -11.26 -2.92 7.44
C ALA A 441 -10.54 -1.64 7.88
N ALA A 442 -11.25 -0.67 8.45
CA ALA A 442 -10.69 0.54 9.03
C ALA A 442 -10.27 0.38 10.52
N GLY A 443 -10.26 -0.84 11.07
CA GLY A 443 -9.85 -1.12 12.46
C GLY A 443 -10.83 -0.61 13.53
N GLN A 444 -12.07 -0.28 13.16
CA GLN A 444 -13.05 0.26 14.10
C GLN A 444 -13.76 -0.85 14.91
N THR A 445 -13.93 -0.62 16.20
CA THR A 445 -14.54 -1.61 17.14
C THR A 445 -16.04 -1.76 16.97
N THR A 446 -16.71 -0.83 16.28
CA THR A 446 -18.16 -0.83 16.05
C THR A 446 -18.64 -1.89 15.03
N SER A 447 -17.70 -2.45 14.27
CA SER A 447 -17.99 -3.44 13.23
C SER A 447 -18.83 -4.63 13.71
N LEU A 448 -18.45 -5.24 14.84
CA LEU A 448 -19.19 -6.37 15.41
C LEU A 448 -20.65 -6.03 15.73
N GLN A 449 -20.88 -4.86 16.33
CA GLN A 449 -22.24 -4.41 16.65
C GLN A 449 -23.12 -4.27 15.40
N ARG A 450 -22.52 -3.83 14.26
CA ARG A 450 -23.24 -3.73 12.98
C ARG A 450 -23.63 -5.10 12.46
N PHE A 451 -22.74 -6.08 12.56
CA PHE A 451 -23.07 -7.44 12.19
C PHE A 451 -24.13 -8.07 13.09
N GLU A 452 -24.10 -7.83 14.40
CA GLU A 452 -25.15 -8.30 15.32
C GLU A 452 -26.50 -7.72 14.96
N GLN A 453 -26.57 -6.42 14.65
CA GLN A 453 -27.79 -5.78 14.16
C GLN A 453 -28.27 -6.40 12.83
N ALA A 454 -27.35 -6.62 11.87
CA ALA A 454 -27.69 -7.25 10.59
C ALA A 454 -28.24 -8.67 10.77
N MET A 455 -27.62 -9.48 11.67
CA MET A 455 -28.06 -10.86 11.93
C MET A 455 -29.49 -10.96 12.43
N LEU A 456 -30.00 -9.93 13.10
CA LEU A 456 -31.41 -9.90 13.56
C LEU A 456 -32.40 -9.69 12.41
N LEU A 457 -31.94 -9.16 11.27
CA LEU A 457 -32.76 -8.80 10.09
C LEU A 457 -32.63 -9.81 8.94
N ILE A 458 -31.75 -10.82 9.04
CA ILE A 458 -31.54 -11.82 7.98
C ILE A 458 -32.22 -13.11 8.39
N ASP A 459 -33.17 -13.56 7.60
CA ASP A 459 -33.86 -14.83 7.81
C ASP A 459 -33.17 -16.00 7.12
N GLU A 460 -32.49 -15.76 5.97
CA GLU A 460 -31.86 -16.80 5.16
C GLU A 460 -30.51 -17.24 5.75
N PRO A 461 -30.34 -18.52 6.16
CA PRO A 461 -29.11 -19.01 6.79
C PRO A 461 -27.89 -18.90 5.91
N ALA A 462 -28.02 -19.08 4.59
CA ALA A 462 -26.90 -19.00 3.65
C ALA A 462 -26.31 -17.57 3.60
N VAL A 463 -27.16 -16.54 3.49
CA VAL A 463 -26.75 -15.14 3.48
C VAL A 463 -26.10 -14.74 4.81
N ARG A 464 -26.65 -15.25 5.92
CA ARG A 464 -26.09 -15.06 7.27
C ARG A 464 -24.69 -15.68 7.38
N ALA A 465 -24.52 -16.87 6.83
CA ALA A 465 -23.24 -17.58 6.83
C ALA A 465 -22.17 -16.82 6.02
N ASP A 466 -22.47 -16.38 4.81
CA ASP A 466 -21.53 -15.64 3.97
C ASP A 466 -21.06 -14.35 4.65
N ALA A 467 -21.98 -13.64 5.30
CA ALA A 467 -21.63 -12.44 6.07
C ALA A 467 -20.69 -12.75 7.26
N LEU A 468 -20.98 -13.82 8.02
CA LEU A 468 -20.15 -14.25 9.15
C LEU A 468 -18.77 -14.74 8.68
N TYR A 469 -18.69 -15.42 7.53
CA TYR A 469 -17.42 -15.88 6.97
C TYR A 469 -16.53 -14.70 6.56
N SER A 470 -17.11 -13.74 5.85
CA SER A 470 -16.40 -12.51 5.43
C SER A 470 -15.93 -11.68 6.63
N LEU A 471 -16.77 -11.57 7.68
CA LEU A 471 -16.39 -10.93 8.93
C LEU A 471 -15.21 -11.66 9.59
N GLY A 472 -15.29 -12.97 9.73
CA GLY A 472 -14.24 -13.79 10.35
C GLY A 472 -12.90 -13.64 9.63
N GLN A 473 -12.88 -13.68 8.30
CA GLN A 473 -11.66 -13.47 7.50
C GLN A 473 -11.08 -12.07 7.71
N THR A 474 -11.92 -11.05 7.72
CA THR A 474 -11.51 -9.67 7.95
C THR A 474 -10.88 -9.52 9.33
N LEU A 475 -11.57 -9.95 10.39
CA LEU A 475 -11.06 -9.89 11.76
C LEU A 475 -9.74 -10.64 11.93
N TYR A 476 -9.61 -11.82 11.31
CA TYR A 476 -8.37 -12.60 11.34
C TYR A 476 -7.18 -11.81 10.80
N ARG A 477 -7.32 -11.20 9.61
CA ARG A 477 -6.23 -10.43 8.99
C ARG A 477 -5.79 -9.23 9.82
N TYR A 478 -6.74 -8.61 10.54
CA TYR A 478 -6.45 -7.50 11.46
C TYR A 478 -5.91 -7.97 12.83
N GLY A 479 -5.61 -9.27 13.00
CA GLY A 479 -5.07 -9.84 14.23
C GLY A 479 -6.09 -9.98 15.36
N ARG A 480 -7.40 -9.78 15.10
CA ARG A 480 -8.49 -9.92 16.07
C ARG A 480 -8.96 -11.39 16.14
N HIS A 481 -8.06 -12.26 16.54
CA HIS A 481 -8.24 -13.72 16.43
C HIS A 481 -9.39 -14.26 17.25
N GLU A 482 -9.66 -13.74 18.47
CA GLU A 482 -10.76 -14.18 19.31
C GLU A 482 -12.11 -13.90 18.66
N GLU A 483 -12.28 -12.71 18.15
CA GLU A 483 -13.50 -12.28 17.48
C GLU A 483 -13.69 -13.00 16.13
N ALA A 484 -12.60 -13.25 15.41
CA ALA A 484 -12.62 -14.05 14.19
C ALA A 484 -13.12 -15.48 14.47
N ALA A 485 -12.56 -16.12 15.51
CA ALA A 485 -12.98 -17.45 15.92
C ALA A 485 -14.46 -17.48 16.35
N ALA A 486 -14.93 -16.44 17.05
CA ALA A 486 -16.33 -16.33 17.44
C ALA A 486 -17.25 -16.19 16.21
N ALA A 487 -16.89 -15.38 15.22
CA ALA A 487 -17.64 -15.22 13.98
C ALA A 487 -17.73 -16.55 13.21
N PHE A 488 -16.62 -17.27 13.08
CA PHE A 488 -16.60 -18.57 12.41
C PHE A 488 -17.41 -19.63 13.16
N ARG A 489 -17.37 -19.68 14.51
CA ARG A 489 -18.19 -20.61 15.31
C ARG A 489 -19.67 -20.35 15.11
N ARG A 490 -20.09 -19.08 15.17
CA ARG A 490 -21.50 -18.72 14.91
C ARG A 490 -21.95 -19.12 13.50
N GLY A 491 -21.06 -19.00 12.50
CA GLY A 491 -21.34 -19.49 11.15
C GLY A 491 -21.46 -21.02 11.09
N ALA A 492 -20.62 -21.76 11.82
CA ALA A 492 -20.70 -23.21 11.90
C ALA A 492 -22.03 -23.68 12.52
N GLU A 493 -22.47 -23.05 13.63
CA GLU A 493 -23.75 -23.37 14.31
C GLU A 493 -24.95 -23.33 13.37
N LEU A 494 -24.94 -22.49 12.32
CA LEU A 494 -26.03 -22.42 11.32
C LEU A 494 -26.14 -23.69 10.45
N PHE A 495 -25.11 -24.53 10.40
CA PHE A 495 -25.04 -25.71 9.54
C PHE A 495 -24.73 -27.01 10.31
N GLU A 496 -24.89 -27.01 11.64
CA GLU A 496 -24.60 -28.19 12.47
C GLU A 496 -25.43 -29.41 12.02
N ASP A 497 -26.72 -29.20 11.68
CA ASP A 497 -27.64 -30.19 11.15
C ASP A 497 -27.84 -30.08 9.61
N GLY A 498 -26.99 -29.30 8.90
CA GLY A 498 -27.14 -28.96 7.49
C GLY A 498 -26.04 -29.47 6.59
N ASP A 499 -25.48 -28.55 5.73
CA ASP A 499 -24.39 -28.89 4.81
C ASP A 499 -23.09 -29.11 5.57
N LEU A 500 -22.66 -30.37 5.64
CA LEU A 500 -21.44 -30.78 6.33
C LEU A 500 -20.17 -30.13 5.77
N GLN A 501 -20.12 -29.79 4.47
CA GLN A 501 -18.94 -29.18 3.87
C GLN A 501 -18.82 -27.71 4.27
N VAL A 502 -19.95 -27.00 4.34
CA VAL A 502 -20.01 -25.63 4.85
C VAL A 502 -19.68 -25.61 6.35
N PHE A 503 -20.27 -26.51 7.13
CA PHE A 503 -19.96 -26.66 8.56
C PHE A 503 -18.45 -26.86 8.80
N ARG A 504 -17.81 -27.80 8.09
CA ARG A 504 -16.37 -28.09 8.21
C ARG A 504 -15.50 -26.93 7.76
N ARG A 505 -15.92 -26.18 6.75
CA ARG A 505 -15.22 -24.96 6.30
C ARG A 505 -15.15 -23.93 7.42
N PHE A 506 -16.26 -23.64 8.07
CA PHE A 506 -16.33 -22.75 9.22
C PHE A 506 -15.51 -23.27 10.40
N GLN A 507 -15.64 -24.56 10.72
CA GLN A 507 -14.91 -25.21 11.80
C GLN A 507 -13.39 -25.11 11.58
N ALA A 508 -12.89 -25.38 10.37
CA ALA A 508 -11.49 -25.24 10.02
C ALA A 508 -10.98 -23.82 10.21
N SER A 509 -11.76 -22.82 9.74
CA SER A 509 -11.40 -21.41 9.88
C SER A 509 -11.42 -20.93 11.33
N SER A 510 -12.38 -21.41 12.14
CA SER A 510 -12.41 -21.17 13.59
C SER A 510 -11.16 -21.73 14.27
N MET A 511 -10.86 -22.99 14.00
CA MET A 511 -9.67 -23.66 14.56
C MET A 511 -8.36 -22.97 14.14
N CYS A 512 -8.32 -22.42 12.93
CA CYS A 512 -7.21 -21.62 12.45
C CYS A 512 -7.04 -20.34 13.30
N ALA A 513 -8.09 -19.55 13.49
CA ALA A 513 -8.06 -18.36 14.32
C ALA A 513 -7.76 -18.69 15.80
N GLU A 514 -8.35 -19.73 16.33
CA GLU A 514 -8.07 -20.24 17.68
C GLU A 514 -6.65 -20.75 17.86
N SER A 515 -5.93 -21.10 16.76
CA SER A 515 -4.53 -21.54 16.84
C SER A 515 -3.63 -20.53 17.50
N TYR A 516 -4.04 -19.28 17.60
CA TYR A 516 -3.30 -18.21 18.24
C TYR A 516 -3.73 -17.93 19.69
N LEU A 517 -4.85 -18.50 20.15
CA LEU A 517 -5.49 -18.14 21.42
C LEU A 517 -5.38 -19.20 22.52
N ALA A 518 -5.38 -20.46 22.15
CA ALA A 518 -5.48 -21.55 23.11
C ALA A 518 -4.36 -22.57 22.96
N PRO A 519 -3.98 -23.24 24.05
CA PRO A 519 -2.99 -24.32 24.00
C PRO A 519 -3.41 -25.39 22.99
N ILE A 520 -2.50 -25.79 22.13
CA ILE A 520 -2.72 -26.76 21.06
C ILE A 520 -3.17 -28.13 21.58
N HIS A 521 -2.70 -28.54 22.77
CA HIS A 521 -3.01 -29.84 23.34
C HIS A 521 -4.52 -30.11 23.50
N ARG A 522 -5.33 -29.10 23.73
CA ARG A 522 -6.79 -29.24 23.82
C ARG A 522 -7.46 -29.59 22.48
N ARG A 523 -6.72 -29.47 21.37
CA ARG A 523 -7.23 -29.65 20.00
C ARG A 523 -6.76 -30.94 19.35
N VAL A 524 -5.59 -31.45 19.76
CA VAL A 524 -5.06 -32.71 19.23
C VAL A 524 -5.99 -33.87 19.53
N ASP A 525 -6.60 -33.89 20.73
CA ASP A 525 -7.58 -34.91 21.13
C ASP A 525 -8.81 -34.97 20.22
N LEU A 526 -9.23 -33.82 19.65
CA LEU A 526 -10.34 -33.74 18.69
C LEU A 526 -9.95 -34.22 17.29
N LEU A 527 -8.64 -34.27 16.99
CA LEU A 527 -8.11 -34.57 15.67
C LEU A 527 -7.56 -36.02 15.53
N ASP A 528 -7.23 -36.66 16.63
CA ASP A 528 -6.59 -38.01 16.62
C ASP A 528 -7.59 -39.17 16.43
N ALA A 529 -8.88 -38.91 16.67
CA ALA A 529 -9.89 -39.97 16.73
C ALA A 529 -10.45 -40.44 15.37
N ALA A 530 -10.09 -39.81 14.25
CA ALA A 530 -10.61 -40.19 12.94
C ALA A 530 -9.53 -40.73 12.01
N GLU A 531 -9.73 -41.94 11.44
CA GLU A 531 -9.00 -42.42 10.26
C GLU A 531 -9.05 -41.35 9.17
N VAL A 532 -7.86 -40.99 8.58
CA VAL A 532 -7.77 -40.00 7.52
C VAL A 532 -8.30 -40.61 6.21
N SER A 533 -9.60 -40.44 5.99
CA SER A 533 -10.18 -40.73 4.67
C SER A 533 -9.78 -39.61 3.68
N PRO A 534 -9.61 -39.93 2.39
CA PRO A 534 -9.40 -38.92 1.35
C PRO A 534 -10.53 -37.85 1.39
N PRO A 535 -10.19 -36.55 1.28
CA PRO A 535 -11.18 -35.49 1.37
C PRO A 535 -12.18 -35.57 0.18
N GLN A 536 -13.47 -35.54 0.48
CA GLN A 536 -14.55 -35.64 -0.51
C GLN A 536 -15.08 -34.28 -0.97
N GLY A 537 -14.79 -33.21 -0.21
CA GLY A 537 -15.24 -31.85 -0.50
C GLY A 537 -14.32 -30.77 0.00
N ALA A 538 -14.73 -29.52 -0.22
CA ALA A 538 -13.97 -28.34 0.15
C ALA A 538 -13.75 -28.19 1.67
N GLY A 539 -14.81 -28.48 2.46
CA GLY A 539 -14.74 -28.46 3.92
C GLY A 539 -13.79 -29.52 4.47
N ASP A 540 -13.79 -30.72 3.89
CA ASP A 540 -12.88 -31.81 4.28
C ASP A 540 -11.42 -31.43 4.02
N ARG A 541 -11.14 -30.78 2.88
CA ARG A 541 -9.77 -30.29 2.56
C ARG A 541 -9.32 -29.23 3.54
N ALA A 542 -10.20 -28.30 3.89
CA ALA A 542 -9.91 -27.27 4.87
C ALA A 542 -9.62 -27.87 6.25
N MET A 543 -10.44 -28.83 6.70
CA MET A 543 -10.20 -29.57 7.96
C MET A 543 -8.90 -30.37 7.93
N LEU A 544 -8.57 -30.98 6.80
CA LEU A 544 -7.32 -31.75 6.65
C LEU A 544 -6.09 -30.82 6.71
N ALA A 545 -6.16 -29.62 6.12
CA ALA A 545 -5.10 -28.63 6.16
C ALA A 545 -4.82 -28.14 7.60
N ILE A 546 -5.85 -27.78 8.35
CA ILE A 546 -5.68 -27.32 9.74
C ILE A 546 -5.26 -28.46 10.67
N ARG A 547 -5.70 -29.68 10.39
CA ARG A 547 -5.22 -30.88 11.09
C ARG A 547 -3.72 -31.09 10.84
N ALA A 548 -3.27 -31.00 9.60
CA ALA A 548 -1.85 -31.09 9.26
C ALA A 548 -1.02 -30.05 10.02
N LEU A 549 -1.52 -28.79 10.08
CA LEU A 549 -0.86 -27.73 10.85
C LEU A 549 -0.73 -28.11 12.32
N ASN A 550 -1.83 -28.46 13.00
CA ASN A 550 -1.80 -28.77 14.44
C ASN A 550 -0.93 -29.98 14.75
N LEU A 551 -0.99 -31.04 13.93
CA LEU A 551 -0.13 -32.21 14.10
C LEU A 551 1.36 -31.85 13.91
N SER A 552 1.69 -30.98 12.95
CA SER A 552 3.08 -30.57 12.70
C SER A 552 3.73 -29.88 13.91
N LEU A 553 2.94 -29.31 14.80
CA LEU A 553 3.44 -28.56 15.96
C LEU A 553 3.78 -29.46 17.16
N GLN A 554 3.08 -30.62 17.30
CA GLN A 554 3.15 -31.46 18.53
C GLN A 554 3.37 -32.92 18.31
N VAL A 555 2.97 -33.49 17.17
CA VAL A 555 2.90 -34.95 17.00
C VAL A 555 3.95 -35.42 15.98
N PRO A 556 4.96 -36.23 16.42
CA PRO A 556 5.89 -36.82 15.49
C PRO A 556 5.28 -38.02 14.71
N PRO A 557 5.79 -38.36 13.52
CA PRO A 557 6.82 -37.62 12.80
C PRO A 557 6.26 -36.46 11.98
N ALA A 558 7.06 -35.42 11.69
CA ALA A 558 6.68 -34.26 10.91
C ALA A 558 6.32 -34.63 9.46
N SER A 559 6.91 -35.69 8.90
CA SER A 559 6.61 -36.24 7.58
C SER A 559 5.14 -36.62 7.41
N ARG A 560 4.49 -37.13 8.50
CA ARG A 560 3.03 -37.44 8.46
C ARG A 560 2.20 -36.19 8.27
N ALA A 561 2.54 -35.09 8.97
CA ALA A 561 1.84 -33.82 8.84
C ALA A 561 2.04 -33.20 7.43
N ALA A 562 3.25 -33.30 6.89
CA ALA A 562 3.55 -32.86 5.53
C ALA A 562 2.76 -33.64 4.47
N ALA A 563 2.63 -34.96 4.62
CA ALA A 563 1.82 -35.76 3.72
C ALA A 563 0.33 -35.37 3.76
N LEU A 564 -0.23 -35.09 4.94
CA LEU A 564 -1.61 -34.62 5.09
C LEU A 564 -1.81 -33.23 4.45
N ALA A 565 -0.82 -32.34 4.59
CA ALA A 565 -0.83 -31.04 3.92
C ALA A 565 -0.85 -31.18 2.39
N GLY A 566 -0.03 -32.08 1.84
CA GLY A 566 -0.04 -32.42 0.41
C GLY A 566 -1.40 -32.93 -0.09
N MET A 567 -2.05 -33.80 0.71
CA MET A 567 -3.41 -34.29 0.41
C MET A 567 -4.46 -33.19 0.47
N ALA A 568 -4.32 -32.23 1.41
CA ALA A 568 -5.23 -31.09 1.53
C ALA A 568 -5.08 -30.11 0.34
N ILE A 569 -3.85 -29.85 -0.10
CA ILE A 569 -3.56 -28.98 -1.26
C ILE A 569 -4.14 -29.58 -2.55
N ALA A 570 -4.09 -30.92 -2.72
CA ALA A 570 -4.72 -31.67 -3.79
C ALA A 570 -4.52 -31.03 -5.18
N ASP A 571 -3.27 -30.83 -5.57
CA ASP A 571 -2.88 -30.20 -6.84
C ASP A 571 -3.54 -28.81 -7.08
N GLY A 572 -3.65 -28.03 -6.01
CA GLY A 572 -4.19 -26.65 -6.05
C GLY A 572 -5.70 -26.53 -5.82
N ARG A 573 -6.43 -27.63 -5.61
CA ARG A 573 -7.89 -27.58 -5.37
C ARG A 573 -8.25 -26.78 -4.13
N LEU A 574 -7.46 -26.89 -3.03
CA LEU A 574 -7.69 -26.09 -1.82
C LEU A 574 -7.70 -24.59 -2.12
N LEU A 575 -6.75 -24.11 -2.94
CA LEU A 575 -6.68 -22.70 -3.34
C LEU A 575 -7.88 -22.28 -4.20
N VAL A 576 -8.30 -23.12 -5.15
CA VAL A 576 -9.47 -22.83 -6.02
C VAL A 576 -10.75 -22.72 -5.20
N GLU A 577 -10.92 -23.58 -4.20
CA GLU A 577 -12.14 -23.66 -3.40
C GLU A 577 -12.23 -22.63 -2.26
N GLN A 578 -11.07 -22.26 -1.70
CA GLN A 578 -11.00 -21.39 -0.51
C GLN A 578 -10.43 -20.00 -0.80
N THR A 579 -9.81 -19.81 -1.96
CA THR A 579 -9.05 -18.61 -2.37
C THR A 579 -7.85 -18.26 -1.48
N SER A 580 -6.98 -17.37 -1.95
CA SER A 580 -5.85 -16.85 -1.16
C SER A 580 -6.28 -16.09 0.10
N GLU A 581 -7.53 -15.70 0.17
CA GLU A 581 -8.08 -14.97 1.31
C GLU A 581 -8.35 -15.84 2.53
N SER A 582 -8.39 -17.17 2.36
CA SER A 582 -8.55 -18.10 3.48
C SER A 582 -7.22 -18.30 4.23
N PRO A 583 -7.18 -18.09 5.57
CA PRO A 583 -5.98 -18.33 6.35
C PRO A 583 -5.49 -19.79 6.29
N VAL A 584 -6.43 -20.74 6.09
CA VAL A 584 -6.12 -22.16 5.98
C VAL A 584 -5.22 -22.44 4.76
N VAL A 585 -5.45 -21.74 3.64
CA VAL A 585 -4.68 -21.87 2.40
C VAL A 585 -3.23 -21.39 2.57
N ASN A 586 -3.04 -20.34 3.34
CA ASN A 586 -1.69 -19.80 3.61
C ASN A 586 -0.93 -20.68 4.60
N LEU A 587 -1.56 -21.07 5.70
CA LEU A 587 -0.89 -21.78 6.79
C LEU A 587 -0.59 -23.25 6.48
N VAL A 588 -1.24 -23.88 5.49
CA VAL A 588 -0.98 -25.27 5.09
C VAL A 588 0.45 -25.48 4.56
N VAL A 589 1.17 -24.39 4.24
CA VAL A 589 2.58 -24.44 3.84
C VAL A 589 3.51 -24.80 5.01
N LEU A 590 3.12 -24.45 6.24
CA LEU A 590 3.96 -24.66 7.43
C LEU A 590 4.26 -26.14 7.72
N PRO A 591 3.30 -27.10 7.67
CA PRO A 591 3.59 -28.53 7.79
C PRO A 591 4.60 -29.03 6.74
N LEU A 592 4.54 -28.53 5.49
CA LEU A 592 5.51 -28.87 4.44
C LEU A 592 6.89 -28.33 4.80
N LEU A 593 6.98 -27.09 5.25
CA LEU A 593 8.22 -26.44 5.68
C LEU A 593 8.88 -27.22 6.86
N TYR A 594 8.08 -27.57 7.88
CA TYR A 594 8.58 -28.27 9.06
C TYR A 594 8.95 -29.74 8.77
N GLY A 595 8.30 -30.36 7.78
CA GLY A 595 8.65 -31.68 7.27
C GLY A 595 9.86 -31.69 6.33
N GLY A 596 10.37 -30.52 5.91
CA GLY A 596 11.52 -30.42 5.01
C GLY A 596 11.16 -30.45 3.52
N GLU A 597 9.87 -30.42 3.17
CA GLU A 597 9.34 -30.47 1.80
C GLU A 597 9.34 -29.07 1.16
N LEU A 598 10.55 -28.46 1.06
CA LEU A 598 10.69 -27.05 0.65
C LEU A 598 10.16 -26.76 -0.75
N ASP A 599 10.38 -27.67 -1.72
CA ASP A 599 9.93 -27.47 -3.11
C ASP A 599 8.39 -27.52 -3.21
N ALA A 600 7.74 -28.41 -2.45
CA ALA A 600 6.28 -28.47 -2.41
C ALA A 600 5.69 -27.24 -1.73
N ALA A 601 6.30 -26.76 -0.66
CA ALA A 601 5.94 -25.52 0.04
C ALA A 601 6.05 -24.32 -0.90
N GLU A 602 7.13 -24.21 -1.67
CA GLU A 602 7.37 -23.12 -2.60
C GLU A 602 6.35 -23.09 -3.73
N ARG A 603 6.10 -24.23 -4.39
CA ARG A 603 5.09 -24.31 -5.46
C ARG A 603 3.71 -23.89 -5.00
N HIS A 604 3.30 -24.32 -3.81
CA HIS A 604 1.99 -23.94 -3.27
C HIS A 604 1.90 -22.44 -3.00
N ILE A 605 2.89 -21.87 -2.29
CA ILE A 605 2.82 -20.48 -1.90
C ILE A 605 2.99 -19.52 -3.09
N ASP A 606 3.73 -19.90 -4.13
CA ASP A 606 3.79 -19.13 -5.36
C ASP A 606 2.43 -19.07 -6.08
N ALA A 607 1.67 -20.17 -6.06
CA ALA A 607 0.31 -20.19 -6.58
C ALA A 607 -0.64 -19.30 -5.74
N VAL A 608 -0.52 -19.31 -4.42
CA VAL A 608 -1.29 -18.44 -3.51
C VAL A 608 -0.99 -16.97 -3.76
N LEU A 609 0.28 -16.62 -3.93
CA LEU A 609 0.70 -15.25 -4.28
C LEU A 609 0.14 -14.81 -5.63
N ALA A 610 0.10 -15.70 -6.62
CA ALA A 610 -0.46 -15.41 -7.93
C ALA A 610 -1.99 -15.17 -7.84
N ASP A 611 -2.73 -15.97 -7.06
CA ASP A 611 -4.16 -15.79 -6.82
C ASP A 611 -4.44 -14.48 -6.07
N ALA A 612 -3.73 -14.23 -4.95
CA ALA A 612 -3.88 -12.99 -4.17
C ALA A 612 -3.67 -11.74 -5.04
N ARG A 613 -2.69 -11.82 -5.94
CA ARG A 613 -2.38 -10.76 -6.88
C ARG A 613 -3.47 -10.55 -7.93
N SER A 614 -3.98 -11.64 -8.51
CA SER A 614 -5.03 -11.57 -9.52
C SER A 614 -6.35 -11.01 -8.97
N ARG A 615 -6.61 -11.21 -7.68
CA ARG A 615 -7.77 -10.68 -6.93
C ARG A 615 -7.56 -9.28 -6.38
N GLY A 616 -6.34 -8.74 -6.42
CA GLY A 616 -6.04 -7.48 -5.71
C GLY A 616 -6.11 -7.59 -4.18
N ALA A 617 -6.02 -8.80 -3.62
CA ALA A 617 -6.15 -9.06 -2.19
C ALA A 617 -4.83 -8.77 -1.45
N SER A 618 -4.54 -7.49 -1.18
CA SER A 618 -3.22 -7.03 -0.70
C SER A 618 -2.84 -7.57 0.68
N LEU A 619 -3.82 -7.75 1.59
CA LEU A 619 -3.54 -8.32 2.92
C LEU A 619 -3.28 -9.83 2.84
N ALA A 620 -3.99 -10.56 1.98
CA ALA A 620 -3.69 -11.96 1.69
C ALA A 620 -2.33 -12.11 1.00
N PHE A 621 -1.98 -11.18 0.12
CA PHE A 621 -0.65 -11.13 -0.50
C PHE A 621 0.47 -10.91 0.54
N ALA A 622 0.26 -10.04 1.53
CA ALA A 622 1.22 -9.83 2.62
C ALA A 622 1.44 -11.11 3.45
N GLU A 623 0.36 -11.84 3.76
CA GLU A 623 0.44 -13.12 4.47
C GLU A 623 1.17 -14.19 3.66
N ALA A 624 0.81 -14.34 2.39
CA ALA A 624 1.47 -15.28 1.49
C ALA A 624 2.95 -14.92 1.27
N ALA A 625 3.31 -13.63 1.22
CA ALA A 625 4.69 -13.18 1.15
C ALA A 625 5.47 -13.57 2.41
N LEU A 626 4.89 -13.46 3.62
CA LEU A 626 5.52 -13.97 4.83
C LEU A 626 5.79 -15.49 4.73
N MET A 627 4.79 -16.25 4.29
CA MET A 627 4.96 -17.71 4.16
C MET A 627 6.08 -18.03 3.16
N ARG A 628 6.17 -17.33 2.04
CA ARG A 628 7.28 -17.52 1.10
C ARG A 628 8.62 -17.08 1.68
N ALA A 629 8.65 -15.99 2.46
CA ALA A 629 9.86 -15.56 3.16
C ALA A 629 10.43 -16.66 4.07
N LEU A 630 9.57 -17.37 4.82
CA LEU A 630 9.99 -18.49 5.67
C LEU A 630 10.58 -19.62 4.84
N VAL A 631 9.95 -20.01 3.73
CA VAL A 631 10.45 -21.05 2.81
C VAL A 631 11.77 -20.62 2.18
N CYS A 632 11.88 -19.41 1.65
CA CYS A 632 13.10 -18.87 1.08
C CYS A 632 14.26 -18.79 2.10
N TYR A 633 13.97 -18.41 3.34
CA TYR A 633 14.96 -18.37 4.41
C TYR A 633 15.49 -19.78 4.73
N ALA A 634 14.60 -20.76 4.88
CA ALA A 634 14.97 -22.14 5.09
C ALA A 634 15.80 -22.72 3.93
N ALA A 635 15.43 -22.41 2.68
CA ALA A 635 16.17 -22.76 1.48
C ALA A 635 17.53 -22.04 1.33
N GLY A 636 17.80 -21.04 2.18
CA GLY A 636 19.04 -20.27 2.16
C GLY A 636 19.08 -19.13 1.14
N ARG A 637 17.93 -18.66 0.65
CA ARG A 637 17.77 -17.51 -0.25
C ARG A 637 17.43 -16.25 0.57
N VAL A 638 18.43 -15.76 1.32
CA VAL A 638 18.27 -14.67 2.29
C VAL A 638 17.77 -13.37 1.64
N ASN A 639 18.24 -13.05 0.42
CA ASN A 639 17.80 -11.85 -0.26
C ASN A 639 16.32 -11.93 -0.68
N ASP A 640 15.87 -13.07 -1.18
CA ASP A 640 14.47 -13.28 -1.56
C ASP A 640 13.58 -13.26 -0.31
N ALA A 641 14.00 -13.94 0.75
CA ALA A 641 13.31 -13.92 2.05
C ALA A 641 13.19 -12.51 2.62
N MET A 642 14.22 -11.68 2.48
CA MET A 642 14.20 -10.30 2.96
C MET A 642 13.17 -9.44 2.21
N VAL A 643 13.10 -9.56 0.89
CA VAL A 643 12.11 -8.83 0.05
C VAL A 643 10.68 -9.21 0.45
N ASP A 644 10.42 -10.50 0.60
CA ASP A 644 9.09 -11.00 0.97
C ASP A 644 8.72 -10.65 2.42
N ALA A 645 9.67 -10.75 3.36
CA ALA A 645 9.45 -10.34 4.74
C ALA A 645 9.21 -8.82 4.85
N GLN A 646 9.90 -8.00 4.06
CA GLN A 646 9.65 -6.56 3.99
C GLN A 646 8.24 -6.29 3.44
N THR A 647 7.81 -7.02 2.41
CA THR A 647 6.45 -6.92 1.86
C THR A 647 5.39 -7.23 2.92
N ALA A 648 5.61 -8.23 3.76
CA ALA A 648 4.72 -8.56 4.87
C ALA A 648 4.69 -7.46 5.94
N VAL A 649 5.85 -6.92 6.33
CA VAL A 649 5.96 -5.79 7.28
C VAL A 649 5.30 -4.52 6.71
N ASP A 650 5.43 -4.24 5.42
CA ASP A 650 4.71 -3.14 4.79
C ASP A 650 3.19 -3.39 4.74
N GLY A 651 2.76 -4.65 4.76
CA GLY A 651 1.37 -5.05 4.95
C GLY A 651 0.79 -4.59 6.28
N MET A 652 1.61 -4.51 7.35
CA MET A 652 1.15 -4.02 8.67
C MET A 652 0.66 -2.57 8.60
N LYS A 653 1.31 -1.72 7.82
CA LYS A 653 0.87 -0.33 7.58
C LYS A 653 -0.52 -0.24 6.93
N ARG A 654 -0.96 -1.33 6.29
CA ARG A 654 -2.27 -1.48 5.65
C ARG A 654 -3.29 -2.22 6.52
N GLY A 655 -2.91 -2.57 7.76
CA GLY A 655 -3.76 -3.24 8.72
C GLY A 655 -3.61 -4.77 8.81
N TRP A 656 -2.66 -5.39 8.08
CA TRP A 656 -2.39 -6.80 8.26
C TRP A 656 -1.55 -7.04 9.51
N HIS A 657 -2.12 -7.67 10.53
CA HIS A 657 -1.48 -7.94 11.81
C HIS A 657 -1.54 -9.42 12.24
N ALA A 658 -2.13 -10.28 11.41
CA ALA A 658 -2.36 -11.69 11.77
C ALA A 658 -1.10 -12.41 12.29
N LEU A 659 0.05 -12.18 11.66
CA LEU A 659 1.35 -12.80 12.00
C LEU A 659 2.48 -11.75 12.11
N ALA A 660 2.16 -10.54 12.54
CA ALA A 660 3.11 -9.43 12.65
C ALA A 660 4.42 -9.78 13.38
N PRO A 661 4.42 -10.45 14.56
CA PRO A 661 5.65 -10.83 15.25
C PRO A 661 6.56 -11.75 14.41
N THR A 662 5.97 -12.65 13.63
CA THR A 662 6.73 -13.57 12.76
C THR A 662 7.33 -12.84 11.57
N ALA A 663 6.60 -11.87 10.98
CA ALA A 663 7.10 -11.06 9.88
C ALA A 663 8.32 -10.21 10.30
N LEU A 664 8.21 -9.51 11.43
CA LEU A 664 9.31 -8.75 12.02
C LEU A 664 10.52 -9.63 12.33
N ALA A 665 10.29 -10.79 12.97
CA ALA A 665 11.36 -11.74 13.28
C ALA A 665 12.07 -12.25 12.03
N THR A 666 11.34 -12.59 10.99
CA THR A 666 11.90 -13.09 9.73
C THR A 666 12.77 -12.03 9.05
N LEU A 667 12.28 -10.80 8.99
CA LEU A 667 13.03 -9.66 8.44
C LEU A 667 14.33 -9.42 9.23
N VAL A 668 14.24 -9.40 10.56
CA VAL A 668 15.41 -9.25 11.46
C VAL A 668 16.40 -10.38 11.26
N HIS A 669 15.95 -11.63 11.11
CA HIS A 669 16.83 -12.75 10.82
C HIS A 669 17.58 -12.56 9.49
N CYS A 670 16.93 -12.08 8.45
CA CYS A 670 17.57 -11.76 7.17
C CYS A 670 18.62 -10.63 7.31
N MET A 671 18.30 -9.56 8.05
CA MET A 671 19.25 -8.46 8.33
C MET A 671 20.49 -8.95 9.08
N ILE A 672 20.32 -9.82 10.08
CA ILE A 672 21.46 -10.42 10.83
C ILE A 672 22.35 -11.25 9.88
N GLU A 673 21.78 -12.06 8.98
CA GLU A 673 22.56 -12.83 8.00
C GLU A 673 23.36 -11.94 7.03
N ARG A 674 22.86 -10.76 6.77
CA ARG A 674 23.54 -9.76 5.93
C ARG A 674 24.55 -8.92 6.70
N GLY A 675 24.54 -8.98 8.04
CA GLY A 675 25.39 -8.18 8.92
C GLY A 675 24.84 -6.75 9.18
N GLU A 676 23.59 -6.48 8.90
CA GLU A 676 22.90 -5.19 9.03
C GLU A 676 22.33 -5.02 10.45
N LEU A 677 23.21 -5.09 11.48
CA LEU A 677 22.80 -5.21 12.88
C LEU A 677 22.11 -3.95 13.44
N ASP A 678 22.45 -2.77 12.95
CA ASP A 678 21.83 -1.52 13.42
C ASP A 678 20.41 -1.38 12.85
N GLN A 679 20.21 -1.71 11.58
CA GLN A 679 18.88 -1.74 10.97
C GLN A 679 17.98 -2.78 11.65
N ALA A 680 18.54 -3.95 12.01
CA ALA A 680 17.83 -4.97 12.78
C ALA A 680 17.38 -4.47 14.15
N ALA A 681 18.21 -3.66 14.83
CA ALA A 681 17.85 -3.07 16.12
C ALA A 681 16.75 -2.02 15.99
N ASP A 682 16.85 -1.14 15.00
CA ASP A 682 15.83 -0.13 14.72
C ASP A 682 14.48 -0.78 14.40
N MET A 683 14.49 -1.88 13.61
CA MET A 683 13.29 -2.63 13.27
C MET A 683 12.63 -3.25 14.52
N LEU A 684 13.42 -3.86 15.42
CA LEU A 684 12.91 -4.40 16.67
C LEU A 684 12.35 -3.34 17.59
N SER A 685 13.01 -2.18 17.70
CA SER A 685 12.54 -1.07 18.54
C SER A 685 11.20 -0.51 18.08
N ARG A 686 11.00 -0.40 16.77
CA ARG A 686 9.71 -0.02 16.18
C ARG A 686 8.65 -1.11 16.39
N GLY A 687 9.03 -2.37 16.19
CA GLY A 687 8.14 -3.50 16.33
C GLY A 687 7.62 -3.71 17.76
N GLU A 688 8.37 -3.33 18.79
CA GLU A 688 7.91 -3.40 20.20
C GLU A 688 6.65 -2.56 20.47
N GLN A 689 6.47 -1.45 19.75
CA GLN A 689 5.31 -0.55 19.90
C GLN A 689 4.06 -1.11 19.20
N GLU A 690 4.25 -2.00 18.23
CA GLU A 690 3.20 -2.58 17.39
C GLU A 690 2.78 -3.98 17.83
N LEU A 691 3.50 -4.61 18.79
CA LEU A 691 3.14 -5.92 19.31
C LEU A 691 1.87 -5.85 20.16
N ALA A 692 1.01 -6.84 19.97
CA ALA A 692 -0.15 -7.05 20.82
C ALA A 692 0.27 -7.25 22.31
N PRO A 693 -0.62 -6.92 23.28
CA PRO A 693 -0.30 -7.00 24.69
C PRO A 693 0.22 -8.38 25.09
N PRO A 694 1.03 -8.48 26.16
CA PRO A 694 1.77 -9.68 26.55
C PRO A 694 0.94 -10.93 26.84
N GLU A 695 -0.37 -10.77 26.96
CA GLU A 695 -1.32 -11.81 27.36
C GLU A 695 -1.74 -12.74 26.23
N ALA A 696 -1.46 -12.37 25.01
CA ALA A 696 -1.83 -13.17 23.87
C ALA A 696 -0.57 -13.70 23.19
N LEU A 697 -0.40 -14.99 23.15
CA LEU A 697 0.04 -15.62 21.95
C LEU A 697 1.48 -16.07 21.94
N GLY A 698 1.63 -17.37 21.86
CA GLY A 698 2.88 -18.07 21.54
C GLY A 698 3.61 -17.50 20.31
N ILE A 699 2.89 -16.79 19.43
CA ILE A 699 3.45 -16.09 18.27
C ILE A 699 4.49 -15.01 18.63
N ASN A 700 4.40 -14.37 19.80
CA ASN A 700 5.41 -13.40 20.25
C ASN A 700 6.77 -14.05 20.51
N ALA A 701 6.83 -15.38 20.67
CA ALA A 701 8.08 -16.11 20.82
C ALA A 701 9.06 -15.90 19.64
N TRP A 702 8.55 -15.76 18.42
CA TRP A 702 9.38 -15.46 17.23
C TRP A 702 10.12 -14.12 17.39
N PHE A 703 9.41 -13.09 17.82
CA PHE A 703 10.00 -11.77 18.07
C PHE A 703 11.07 -11.84 19.17
N TYR A 704 10.79 -12.49 20.31
CA TYR A 704 11.75 -12.63 21.39
C TYR A 704 13.01 -13.41 20.96
N VAL A 705 12.85 -14.48 20.19
CA VAL A 705 13.99 -15.25 19.66
C VAL A 705 14.83 -14.43 18.69
N ALA A 706 14.20 -13.63 17.81
CA ALA A 706 14.93 -12.75 16.91
C ALA A 706 15.71 -11.66 17.67
N ARG A 707 15.10 -11.07 18.72
CA ARG A 707 15.74 -10.09 19.59
C ARG A 707 16.88 -10.71 20.40
N ALA A 708 16.69 -11.88 20.99
CA ALA A 708 17.73 -12.63 21.68
C ALA A 708 18.93 -12.92 20.77
N ARG A 709 18.66 -13.29 19.50
CA ARG A 709 19.71 -13.53 18.50
C ARG A 709 20.52 -12.27 18.21
N LEU A 710 19.88 -11.11 18.03
CA LEU A 710 20.57 -9.84 17.84
C LEU A 710 21.41 -9.46 19.07
N ARG A 711 20.85 -9.62 20.27
CA ARG A 711 21.53 -9.35 21.55
C ARG A 711 22.75 -10.25 21.76
N LEU A 712 22.68 -11.53 21.36
CA LEU A 712 23.84 -12.43 21.37
C LEU A 712 24.96 -11.89 20.45
N TRP A 713 24.62 -11.42 19.25
CA TRP A 713 25.59 -10.81 18.34
C TRP A 713 26.23 -9.53 18.92
N ARG A 714 25.48 -8.77 19.70
CA ARG A 714 25.96 -7.60 20.44
C ARG A 714 26.66 -7.95 21.77
N LYS A 715 26.75 -9.23 22.12
CA LYS A 715 27.33 -9.73 23.39
C LYS A 715 26.55 -9.30 24.64
N GLU A 716 25.30 -9.01 24.51
CA GLU A 716 24.35 -8.63 25.57
C GLU A 716 23.70 -9.89 26.18
N LEU A 717 24.51 -10.74 26.83
CA LEU A 717 24.09 -12.11 27.20
C LEU A 717 22.93 -12.14 28.19
N THR A 718 22.91 -11.26 29.19
CA THR A 718 21.86 -11.23 30.24
C THR A 718 20.49 -10.90 29.64
N THR A 719 20.44 -9.91 28.76
CA THR A 719 19.18 -9.53 28.11
C THR A 719 18.76 -10.53 27.03
N ALA A 720 19.71 -11.16 26.34
CA ALA A 720 19.45 -12.27 25.44
C ALA A 720 18.79 -13.46 26.17
N GLN A 721 19.29 -13.80 27.38
CA GLN A 721 18.69 -14.86 28.20
C GLN A 721 17.28 -14.51 28.65
N ALA A 722 17.03 -13.27 29.08
CA ALA A 722 15.68 -12.81 29.45
C ALA A 722 14.67 -12.93 28.30
N ASP A 723 15.07 -12.59 27.07
CA ASP A 723 14.22 -12.80 25.89
C ASP A 723 13.93 -14.28 25.62
N LEU A 724 14.95 -15.14 25.78
CA LEU A 724 14.76 -16.58 25.62
C LEU A 724 13.83 -17.16 26.68
N ASP A 725 13.92 -16.67 27.92
CA ASP A 725 13.02 -17.11 29.00
C ASP A 725 11.57 -16.70 28.69
N ALA A 726 11.36 -15.48 28.18
CA ALA A 726 10.05 -15.02 27.72
C ALA A 726 9.53 -15.86 26.54
N ALA A 727 10.38 -16.18 25.56
CA ALA A 727 10.02 -17.04 24.45
C ALA A 727 9.64 -18.46 24.91
N VAL A 728 10.42 -19.04 25.83
CA VAL A 728 10.15 -20.39 26.40
C VAL A 728 8.82 -20.42 27.13
N GLN A 729 8.52 -19.37 27.91
CA GLN A 729 7.23 -19.28 28.62
C GLN A 729 6.07 -19.24 27.62
N ALA A 730 6.15 -18.37 26.60
CA ALA A 730 5.15 -18.27 25.55
C ALA A 730 4.92 -19.59 24.80
N LEU A 731 6.00 -20.33 24.50
CA LEU A 731 5.93 -21.63 23.81
C LEU A 731 5.35 -22.74 24.70
N ARG A 732 5.65 -22.73 26.03
CA ARG A 732 5.07 -23.71 26.98
C ARG A 732 3.56 -23.53 27.09
N ASP A 733 3.11 -22.29 27.22
CA ASP A 733 1.69 -21.97 27.34
C ASP A 733 0.94 -22.36 26.07
N TYR A 734 1.61 -22.27 24.92
CA TYR A 734 1.08 -22.66 23.63
C TYR A 734 1.17 -24.16 23.34
N GLY A 735 2.10 -24.89 23.93
CA GLY A 735 2.27 -26.34 23.77
C GLY A 735 3.01 -26.75 22.49
N MET A 736 3.85 -25.90 21.91
CA MET A 736 4.70 -26.25 20.77
C MET A 736 5.95 -26.99 21.22
N ILE A 737 6.18 -28.18 20.67
CA ILE A 737 7.35 -29.01 21.02
C ILE A 737 8.22 -29.39 19.80
N ASN A 738 7.70 -29.27 18.56
CA ASN A 738 8.48 -29.58 17.36
C ASN A 738 9.66 -28.60 17.20
N PRO A 739 10.93 -29.09 17.16
CA PRO A 739 12.11 -28.23 17.05
C PRO A 739 12.23 -27.47 15.71
N ALA A 740 11.56 -27.96 14.66
CA ALA A 740 11.58 -27.31 13.35
C ALA A 740 10.75 -26.00 13.30
N VAL A 741 9.84 -25.77 14.27
CA VAL A 741 8.95 -24.60 14.28
C VAL A 741 9.72 -23.34 14.67
N LEU A 742 10.41 -23.38 15.80
CA LEU A 742 11.20 -22.27 16.30
C LEU A 742 12.43 -22.81 17.06
N PRO A 743 13.62 -22.74 16.48
CA PRO A 743 14.83 -23.36 17.06
C PRO A 743 15.44 -22.49 18.18
N TRP A 744 14.70 -22.30 19.28
CA TRP A 744 15.16 -21.49 20.40
C TRP A 744 16.24 -22.20 21.26
N ARG A 745 16.20 -23.53 21.41
CA ARG A 745 17.18 -24.28 22.23
C ARG A 745 18.60 -24.17 21.66
N PRO A 746 18.84 -24.27 20.33
CA PRO A 746 20.16 -24.04 19.76
C PRO A 746 20.69 -22.62 20.03
N LEU A 747 19.81 -21.62 20.05
CA LEU A 747 20.18 -20.24 20.40
C LEU A 747 20.48 -20.12 21.91
N ALA A 748 19.66 -20.71 22.77
CA ALA A 748 19.88 -20.73 24.21
C ALA A 748 21.19 -21.46 24.59
N CYS A 749 21.53 -22.57 23.91
CA CYS A 749 22.80 -23.22 24.01
C CYS A 749 23.97 -22.27 23.69
N MET A 750 23.88 -21.47 22.65
CA MET A 750 24.91 -20.49 22.33
C MET A 750 25.05 -19.41 23.39
N VAL A 751 23.94 -18.91 23.96
CA VAL A 751 23.94 -17.90 25.01
C VAL A 751 24.56 -18.49 26.30
N ALA A 752 24.16 -19.71 26.69
CA ALA A 752 24.72 -20.42 27.87
C ALA A 752 26.23 -20.70 27.72
N ALA A 753 26.64 -21.22 26.57
CA ALA A 753 28.06 -21.47 26.28
C ALA A 753 28.89 -20.18 26.31
N ALA A 754 28.36 -19.06 25.77
CA ALA A 754 28.98 -17.73 25.80
C ALA A 754 29.08 -17.17 27.24
N ALA A 755 28.11 -17.50 28.09
CA ALA A 755 28.12 -17.15 29.52
C ALA A 755 29.01 -18.08 30.37
N GLY A 756 29.59 -19.15 29.80
CA GLY A 756 30.42 -20.14 30.49
C GLY A 756 29.66 -21.27 31.19
N ASP A 757 28.34 -21.32 31.03
CA ASP A 757 27.48 -22.40 31.55
C ASP A 757 27.41 -23.59 30.57
N THR A 758 28.48 -24.38 30.55
CA THR A 758 28.62 -25.50 29.62
C THR A 758 27.66 -26.66 29.92
N GLU A 759 27.28 -26.84 31.20
CA GLU A 759 26.32 -27.87 31.59
C GLU A 759 24.93 -27.57 31.03
N ARG A 760 24.46 -26.39 31.26
CA ARG A 760 23.19 -25.93 30.72
C ARG A 760 23.15 -25.92 29.19
N ALA A 761 24.24 -25.51 28.55
CA ALA A 761 24.37 -25.56 27.10
C ALA A 761 24.25 -26.98 26.56
N ARG A 762 24.86 -27.98 27.26
CA ARG A 762 24.78 -29.41 26.91
C ARG A 762 23.35 -29.93 27.04
N GLU A 763 22.68 -29.71 28.17
CA GLU A 763 21.29 -30.13 28.39
C GLU A 763 20.36 -29.64 27.28
N LEU A 764 20.47 -28.36 26.92
CA LEU A 764 19.65 -27.74 25.90
C LEU A 764 19.82 -28.38 24.53
N ILE A 765 21.08 -28.62 24.13
CA ILE A 765 21.33 -29.13 22.77
C ILE A 765 21.08 -30.63 22.66
N GLU A 766 21.31 -31.43 23.72
CA GLU A 766 20.97 -32.84 23.75
C GLU A 766 19.45 -33.04 23.66
N SER A 767 18.68 -32.24 24.39
CA SER A 767 17.22 -32.24 24.30
C SER A 767 16.72 -31.86 22.89
N GLU A 768 17.37 -30.90 22.21
CA GLU A 768 17.02 -30.54 20.85
C GLU A 768 17.31 -31.66 19.85
N ILE A 769 18.48 -32.32 19.98
CA ILE A 769 18.85 -33.47 19.13
C ILE A 769 17.85 -34.62 19.30
N GLU A 770 17.47 -34.95 20.56
CA GLU A 770 16.48 -36.00 20.86
C GLU A 770 15.13 -35.67 20.19
N LEU A 771 14.63 -34.42 20.35
CA LEU A 771 13.39 -33.98 19.73
C LEU A 771 13.48 -34.01 18.21
N ALA A 772 14.57 -33.53 17.62
CA ALA A 772 14.74 -33.50 16.17
C ALA A 772 14.77 -34.89 15.55
N ARG A 773 15.37 -35.86 16.24
CA ARG A 773 15.34 -37.28 15.84
C ARG A 773 13.94 -37.88 15.98
N ARG A 774 13.25 -37.58 17.10
CA ARG A 774 11.87 -38.04 17.34
C ARG A 774 10.88 -37.52 16.31
N PHE A 775 11.01 -36.22 15.93
CA PHE A 775 10.16 -35.57 14.92
C PHE A 775 10.59 -35.87 13.49
N GLU A 776 11.72 -36.52 13.27
CA GLU A 776 12.30 -36.80 11.96
C GLU A 776 12.47 -35.48 11.12
N THR A 777 13.00 -34.43 11.77
CA THR A 777 13.20 -33.12 11.17
C THR A 777 14.69 -32.93 10.81
N PRO A 778 15.13 -33.28 9.60
CA PRO A 778 16.55 -33.31 9.25
C PRO A 778 17.22 -31.95 9.29
N ILE A 779 16.49 -30.87 8.96
CA ILE A 779 17.03 -29.50 9.03
C ILE A 779 17.33 -29.11 10.48
N ALA A 780 16.37 -29.33 11.39
CA ALA A 780 16.57 -29.07 12.82
C ALA A 780 17.65 -29.96 13.44
N LEU A 781 17.70 -31.24 13.05
CA LEU A 781 18.74 -32.18 13.51
C LEU A 781 20.12 -31.69 13.09
N GLY A 782 20.31 -31.36 11.83
CA GLY A 782 21.60 -30.85 11.34
C GLY A 782 22.03 -29.56 12.05
N ALA A 783 21.10 -28.61 12.26
CA ALA A 783 21.37 -27.40 13.03
C ALA A 783 21.75 -27.69 14.50
N ALA A 784 21.08 -28.63 15.16
CA ALA A 784 21.36 -29.03 16.54
C ALA A 784 22.72 -29.74 16.65
N LEU A 785 23.02 -30.73 15.76
CA LEU A 785 24.33 -31.40 15.69
C LEU A 785 25.46 -30.38 15.47
N ARG A 786 25.28 -29.40 14.62
CA ARG A 786 26.25 -28.34 14.46
C ARG A 786 26.52 -27.58 15.78
N ARG A 787 25.49 -27.28 16.55
CA ARG A 787 25.63 -26.53 17.81
C ARG A 787 26.18 -27.38 18.95
N SER A 788 26.01 -28.69 18.91
CA SER A 788 26.58 -29.58 19.92
C SER A 788 28.12 -29.53 19.96
N ALA A 789 28.76 -29.15 18.84
CA ALA A 789 30.20 -28.90 18.78
C ALA A 789 30.69 -27.81 19.76
N LEU A 790 29.82 -26.98 20.31
CA LEU A 790 30.19 -25.96 21.32
C LEU A 790 30.44 -26.55 22.71
N VAL A 791 29.90 -27.73 22.99
CA VAL A 791 29.91 -28.37 24.34
C VAL A 791 30.66 -29.70 24.37
N HIS A 792 31.16 -30.18 23.23
CA HIS A 792 31.92 -31.42 23.09
C HIS A 792 33.43 -31.16 23.05
N ASP A 793 34.22 -32.20 23.35
CA ASP A 793 35.65 -32.15 23.10
C ASP A 793 35.97 -32.05 21.58
N PRO A 794 37.21 -31.67 21.17
CA PRO A 794 37.51 -31.43 19.75
C PRO A 794 37.31 -32.63 18.83
N SER A 795 37.41 -33.89 19.34
CA SER A 795 37.21 -35.10 18.53
C SER A 795 35.73 -35.41 18.33
N GLU A 796 34.93 -35.28 19.38
CA GLU A 796 33.48 -35.44 19.34
C GLU A 796 32.84 -34.31 18.52
N ALA A 797 33.31 -33.06 18.65
CA ALA A 797 32.87 -31.92 17.87
C ALA A 797 33.07 -32.12 16.36
N LEU A 798 34.20 -32.73 15.96
CA LEU A 798 34.46 -33.04 14.56
C LEU A 798 33.49 -34.09 14.01
N ALA A 799 33.21 -35.13 14.82
CA ALA A 799 32.28 -36.20 14.46
C ALA A 799 30.86 -35.67 14.29
N THR A 800 30.36 -34.86 15.24
CA THR A 800 29.01 -34.26 15.17
C THR A 800 28.87 -33.25 14.04
N LEU A 801 29.91 -32.46 13.72
CA LEU A 801 29.92 -31.57 12.57
C LEU A 801 29.90 -32.32 11.23
N THR A 802 30.61 -33.45 11.14
CA THR A 802 30.57 -34.30 9.95
C THR A 802 29.20 -34.93 9.77
N GLU A 803 28.55 -35.40 10.85
CA GLU A 803 27.17 -35.90 10.82
C GLU A 803 26.19 -34.79 10.42
N SER A 804 26.35 -33.57 10.96
CA SER A 804 25.54 -32.41 10.61
C SER A 804 25.57 -32.13 9.10
N VAL A 805 26.77 -32.09 8.51
CA VAL A 805 26.93 -31.86 7.06
C VAL A 805 26.24 -32.97 6.29
N ALA A 806 26.49 -34.26 6.63
CA ALA A 806 25.91 -35.40 5.92
C ALA A 806 24.37 -35.44 5.98
N VAL A 807 23.78 -34.95 7.08
CA VAL A 807 22.33 -34.83 7.23
C VAL A 807 21.79 -33.67 6.36
N LEU A 808 22.45 -32.51 6.41
CA LEU A 808 22.00 -31.30 5.71
C LEU A 808 22.18 -31.35 4.18
N GLU A 809 23.20 -32.07 3.68
CA GLU A 809 23.40 -32.28 2.24
C GLU A 809 22.20 -32.95 1.55
N LYS A 810 21.44 -33.75 2.31
CA LYS A 810 20.22 -34.42 1.81
C LYS A 810 18.98 -33.54 1.84
N THR A 811 19.12 -32.31 2.29
CA THR A 811 18.02 -31.32 2.39
C THR A 811 18.24 -30.14 1.44
N GLY A 812 17.18 -29.39 1.16
CA GLY A 812 17.27 -28.12 0.45
C GLY A 812 17.80 -26.94 1.29
N ALA A 813 18.16 -27.18 2.58
CA ALA A 813 18.49 -26.12 3.56
C ALA A 813 19.92 -25.58 3.40
N ARG A 814 20.18 -24.86 2.33
CA ARG A 814 21.53 -24.39 1.93
C ARG A 814 22.19 -23.45 2.94
N LEU A 815 21.41 -22.65 3.68
CA LEU A 815 21.95 -21.75 4.70
C LEU A 815 22.52 -22.54 5.90
N GLU A 816 21.77 -23.53 6.40
CA GLU A 816 22.24 -24.35 7.52
C GLU A 816 23.42 -25.24 7.09
N LEU A 817 23.41 -25.78 5.86
CA LEU A 817 24.56 -26.49 5.30
C LEU A 817 25.80 -25.58 5.22
N ALA A 818 25.68 -24.35 4.74
CA ALA A 818 26.79 -23.40 4.70
C ALA A 818 27.36 -23.11 6.11
N ARG A 819 26.49 -22.98 7.11
CA ARG A 819 26.88 -22.80 8.50
C ARG A 819 27.61 -24.03 9.04
N ALA A 820 27.12 -25.25 8.76
CA ALA A 820 27.76 -26.50 9.19
C ALA A 820 29.13 -26.70 8.53
N LEU A 821 29.25 -26.47 7.24
CA LEU A 821 30.52 -26.52 6.51
C LEU A 821 31.51 -25.47 7.02
N THR A 822 31.06 -24.26 7.37
CA THR A 822 31.93 -23.23 7.97
C THR A 822 32.48 -23.72 9.31
N ASP A 823 31.61 -24.21 10.20
CA ASP A 823 32.01 -24.67 11.54
C ASP A 823 32.91 -25.93 11.45
N LEU A 824 32.63 -26.87 10.53
CA LEU A 824 33.48 -28.02 10.23
C LEU A 824 34.88 -27.57 9.77
N GLY A 825 34.96 -26.64 8.82
CA GLY A 825 36.24 -26.12 8.34
C GLY A 825 37.05 -25.42 9.43
N VAL A 826 36.36 -24.65 10.30
CA VAL A 826 37.02 -24.01 11.46
C VAL A 826 37.60 -25.04 12.40
N HIS A 827 36.87 -26.13 12.72
CA HIS A 827 37.37 -27.18 13.60
C HIS A 827 38.53 -27.98 12.99
N LEU A 828 38.43 -28.33 11.70
CA LEU A 828 39.54 -28.97 10.97
C LEU A 828 40.82 -28.10 10.97
N ARG A 829 40.70 -26.81 10.73
CA ARG A 829 41.83 -25.87 10.77
C ARG A 829 42.46 -25.80 12.16
N ARG A 830 41.63 -25.70 13.21
CA ARG A 830 42.09 -25.66 14.63
C ARG A 830 42.76 -26.95 15.03
N ALA A 831 42.29 -28.10 14.52
CA ALA A 831 42.91 -29.40 14.69
C ALA A 831 44.20 -29.61 13.86
N GLY A 832 44.68 -28.56 13.16
CA GLY A 832 45.91 -28.64 12.35
C GLY A 832 45.70 -29.15 10.91
N SER A 833 44.54 -29.65 10.57
CA SER A 833 44.20 -30.23 9.25
C SER A 833 43.83 -29.15 8.23
N ARG A 834 44.76 -28.19 7.97
CA ARG A 834 44.54 -27.03 7.14
C ARG A 834 44.10 -27.36 5.72
N VAL A 835 44.63 -28.43 5.12
CA VAL A 835 44.30 -28.84 3.74
C VAL A 835 42.84 -29.34 3.68
N ALA A 836 42.47 -30.23 4.63
CA ALA A 836 41.11 -30.77 4.71
C ALA A 836 40.05 -29.69 5.02
N ALA A 837 40.43 -28.61 5.70
CA ALA A 837 39.55 -27.49 6.00
C ALA A 837 39.16 -26.67 4.75
N ARG A 838 39.95 -26.69 3.66
CA ARG A 838 39.75 -25.83 2.50
C ARG A 838 38.48 -26.15 1.71
N GLU A 839 38.19 -27.41 1.49
CA GLU A 839 37.02 -27.84 0.72
C GLU A 839 35.69 -27.42 1.41
N PRO A 840 35.44 -27.76 2.68
CA PRO A 840 34.25 -27.33 3.40
C PRO A 840 34.09 -25.79 3.41
N LEU A 841 35.20 -25.06 3.66
CA LEU A 841 35.15 -23.57 3.69
C LEU A 841 34.89 -22.97 2.33
N THR A 842 35.40 -23.57 1.23
CA THR A 842 35.11 -23.10 -0.13
C THR A 842 33.64 -23.29 -0.48
N ASN A 843 33.07 -24.47 -0.17
CA ASN A 843 31.65 -24.80 -0.39
C ASN A 843 30.75 -23.91 0.47
N ALA A 844 31.13 -23.68 1.74
CA ALA A 844 30.40 -22.74 2.62
C ALA A 844 30.37 -21.32 2.07
N LEU A 845 31.53 -20.83 1.61
CA LEU A 845 31.66 -19.50 1.02
C LEU A 845 30.74 -19.34 -0.21
N ASP A 846 30.75 -20.33 -1.10
CA ASP A 846 29.94 -20.33 -2.32
C ASP A 846 28.43 -20.35 -1.98
N LEU A 847 27.97 -21.26 -1.12
CA LEU A 847 26.57 -21.32 -0.68
C LEU A 847 26.10 -20.04 0.00
N ALA A 848 26.90 -19.49 0.93
CA ALA A 848 26.57 -18.27 1.65
C ALA A 848 26.52 -17.06 0.71
N HIS A 849 27.46 -16.96 -0.24
CA HIS A 849 27.49 -15.88 -1.21
C HIS A 849 26.28 -15.92 -2.16
N ARG A 850 25.97 -17.09 -2.72
CA ARG A 850 24.78 -17.26 -3.59
C ARG A 850 23.46 -16.97 -2.86
N GLY A 851 23.38 -17.36 -1.58
CA GLY A 851 22.20 -17.13 -0.74
C GLY A 851 22.04 -15.70 -0.25
N GLY A 852 23.06 -14.85 -0.35
CA GLY A 852 23.06 -13.47 0.19
C GLY A 852 23.37 -13.40 1.69
N ALA A 853 23.85 -14.47 2.32
CA ALA A 853 24.27 -14.49 3.73
C ALA A 853 25.68 -13.89 3.88
N THR A 854 25.79 -12.56 3.73
CA THR A 854 27.07 -11.82 3.63
C THR A 854 27.94 -12.00 4.88
N ALA A 855 27.36 -11.98 6.08
CA ALA A 855 28.10 -12.16 7.32
C ALA A 855 28.75 -13.56 7.39
N LEU A 856 28.01 -14.60 6.97
CA LEU A 856 28.52 -15.96 6.92
C LEU A 856 29.59 -16.12 5.83
N ALA A 857 29.38 -15.53 4.66
CA ALA A 857 30.35 -15.56 3.56
C ALA A 857 31.68 -14.90 3.95
N ASN A 858 31.65 -13.76 4.64
CA ASN A 858 32.84 -13.09 5.16
C ASN A 858 33.58 -13.97 6.17
N ARG A 859 32.87 -14.60 7.11
CA ARG A 859 33.45 -15.51 8.09
C ARG A 859 34.11 -16.72 7.41
N ALA A 860 33.41 -17.36 6.46
CA ALA A 860 33.97 -18.50 5.72
C ALA A 860 35.21 -18.10 4.92
N HIS A 861 35.23 -16.91 4.32
CA HIS A 861 36.38 -16.36 3.60
C HIS A 861 37.58 -16.12 4.53
N GLU A 862 37.38 -15.46 5.66
CA GLU A 862 38.42 -15.22 6.68
C GLU A 862 39.05 -16.54 7.16
N GLU A 863 38.22 -17.53 7.46
CA GLU A 863 38.70 -18.83 7.90
C GLU A 863 39.44 -19.62 6.81
N LEU A 864 39.00 -19.50 5.55
CA LEU A 864 39.67 -20.08 4.38
C LEU A 864 41.03 -19.45 4.17
N MET A 865 41.15 -18.14 4.28
CA MET A 865 42.43 -17.39 4.23
C MET A 865 43.36 -17.86 5.36
N ALA A 866 42.84 -18.10 6.57
CA ALA A 866 43.61 -18.58 7.71
C ALA A 866 44.17 -20.01 7.51
N THR A 867 43.68 -20.79 6.53
CA THR A 867 44.29 -22.08 6.12
C THR A 867 45.54 -21.89 5.26
N GLY A 868 45.87 -20.65 4.85
CA GLY A 868 46.92 -20.37 3.88
C GLY A 868 46.47 -20.54 2.42
N ALA A 869 45.19 -20.78 2.20
CA ALA A 869 44.61 -20.73 0.86
C ALA A 869 44.65 -19.29 0.31
N ARG A 870 44.81 -19.18 -0.99
CA ARG A 870 44.59 -17.90 -1.71
C ARG A 870 43.34 -18.10 -2.58
N PRO A 871 42.14 -18.04 -2.01
CA PRO A 871 40.94 -18.15 -2.82
C PRO A 871 40.99 -17.03 -3.84
N ARG A 872 40.84 -17.34 -5.11
CA ARG A 872 40.42 -16.32 -6.07
C ARG A 872 39.15 -15.73 -5.44
N ARG A 873 39.08 -14.39 -5.30
CA ARG A 873 37.84 -13.75 -4.90
C ARG A 873 36.73 -14.43 -5.66
N PRO A 874 35.59 -14.82 -5.00
CA PRO A 874 34.47 -15.40 -5.71
C PRO A 874 34.24 -14.55 -6.93
N ALA A 875 34.18 -15.16 -8.11
CA ALA A 875 34.15 -14.42 -9.35
C ALA A 875 33.04 -13.36 -9.27
N ARG A 876 33.45 -12.08 -9.17
CA ARG A 876 32.49 -10.97 -9.28
C ARG A 876 31.95 -10.87 -10.71
N VAL A 877 32.32 -11.83 -11.57
CA VAL A 877 32.05 -11.86 -13.01
C VAL A 877 31.60 -13.27 -13.40
N GLY A 878 30.49 -13.37 -14.15
CA GLY A 878 29.95 -14.60 -14.70
C GLY A 878 28.57 -14.97 -14.14
N ALA A 879 27.83 -15.84 -14.87
CA ALA A 879 26.44 -16.24 -14.58
C ALA A 879 26.26 -16.86 -13.15
N GLU A 880 27.29 -17.47 -12.62
CA GLU A 880 27.30 -18.04 -11.27
C GLU A 880 27.30 -16.98 -10.16
N SER A 881 27.69 -15.74 -10.45
CA SER A 881 27.72 -14.62 -9.50
C SER A 881 26.37 -13.96 -9.28
N LEU A 882 25.37 -14.34 -10.08
CA LEU A 882 24.02 -13.77 -9.99
C LEU A 882 23.24 -14.42 -8.83
N THR A 883 22.61 -13.57 -8.02
CA THR A 883 21.57 -14.05 -7.09
C THR A 883 20.38 -14.63 -7.86
N PRO A 884 19.52 -15.47 -7.25
CA PRO A 884 18.31 -15.98 -7.90
C PRO A 884 17.45 -14.89 -8.51
N THR A 885 17.24 -13.78 -7.78
CA THR A 885 16.51 -12.61 -8.27
C THR A 885 17.19 -11.96 -9.47
N GLU A 886 18.50 -11.68 -9.37
CA GLU A 886 19.26 -11.13 -10.49
C GLU A 886 19.26 -12.06 -11.69
N ARG A 887 19.34 -13.37 -11.49
CA ARG A 887 19.27 -14.38 -12.54
C ARG A 887 17.90 -14.38 -13.22
N ARG A 888 16.82 -14.38 -12.44
CA ARG A 888 15.45 -14.30 -12.99
C ARG A 888 15.25 -13.03 -13.80
N LEU A 889 15.71 -11.88 -13.28
CA LEU A 889 15.66 -10.60 -14.01
C LEU A 889 16.53 -10.62 -15.26
N ALA A 890 17.72 -11.23 -15.19
CA ALA A 890 18.63 -11.40 -16.31
C ALA A 890 18.03 -12.31 -17.40
N GLN A 891 17.38 -13.41 -17.01
CA GLN A 891 16.68 -14.32 -17.95
C GLN A 891 15.52 -13.61 -18.65
N LEU A 892 14.69 -12.87 -17.91
CA LEU A 892 13.61 -12.08 -18.49
C LEU A 892 14.17 -10.99 -19.43
N ALA A 893 15.27 -10.35 -19.05
CA ALA A 893 15.94 -9.37 -19.92
C ALA A 893 16.53 -10.02 -21.19
N ALA A 894 17.14 -11.20 -21.06
CA ALA A 894 17.66 -11.98 -22.19
C ALA A 894 16.55 -12.49 -23.13
N SER A 895 15.35 -12.75 -22.59
CA SER A 895 14.14 -13.12 -23.36
C SER A 895 13.49 -11.93 -24.08
N GLY A 896 14.12 -10.75 -24.06
CA GLY A 896 13.65 -9.55 -24.77
C GLY A 896 12.69 -8.65 -23.97
N HIS A 897 12.38 -8.99 -22.72
CA HIS A 897 11.55 -8.13 -21.86
C HIS A 897 12.30 -6.87 -21.47
N ASP A 898 11.71 -5.71 -21.67
CA ASP A 898 12.27 -4.44 -21.18
C ASP A 898 12.15 -4.31 -19.64
N ASN A 899 12.76 -3.30 -19.04
CA ASN A 899 12.73 -3.11 -17.58
C ASN A 899 11.32 -2.92 -17.04
N ARG A 900 10.42 -2.44 -17.88
CA ARG A 900 9.02 -2.26 -17.55
C ARG A 900 8.33 -3.64 -17.48
N SER A 901 8.41 -4.43 -18.51
CA SER A 901 7.83 -5.79 -18.55
C SER A 901 8.40 -6.69 -17.46
N ILE A 902 9.70 -6.55 -17.16
CA ILE A 902 10.35 -7.27 -16.06
C ILE A 902 9.79 -6.81 -14.71
N ALA A 903 9.63 -5.51 -14.50
CA ALA A 903 9.03 -4.95 -13.29
C ALA A 903 7.59 -5.43 -13.11
N GLU A 904 6.82 -5.49 -14.19
CA GLU A 904 5.46 -6.06 -14.23
C GLU A 904 5.46 -7.55 -13.86
N LEU A 905 6.31 -8.35 -14.47
CA LEU A 905 6.40 -9.80 -14.25
C LEU A 905 6.91 -10.18 -12.85
N THR A 906 7.73 -9.31 -12.24
CA THR A 906 8.37 -9.57 -10.94
C THR A 906 7.79 -8.75 -9.79
N PHE A 907 6.86 -7.83 -10.08
CA PHE A 907 6.15 -6.96 -9.12
C PHE A 907 7.07 -6.12 -8.24
N VAL A 908 8.19 -5.70 -8.81
CA VAL A 908 9.12 -4.75 -8.20
C VAL A 908 9.08 -3.43 -8.96
N ALA A 909 9.52 -2.33 -8.33
CA ALA A 909 9.60 -1.05 -9.02
C ALA A 909 10.61 -1.12 -10.19
N ARG A 910 10.34 -0.41 -11.28
CA ARG A 910 11.21 -0.35 -12.46
C ARG A 910 12.66 0.01 -12.10
N ASN A 911 12.84 0.92 -11.14
CA ASN A 911 14.15 1.31 -10.62
C ASN A 911 14.87 0.17 -9.92
N THR A 912 14.15 -0.68 -9.21
CA THR A 912 14.68 -1.88 -8.58
C THR A 912 15.16 -2.86 -9.66
N VAL A 913 14.41 -3.04 -10.74
CA VAL A 913 14.84 -3.84 -11.90
C VAL A 913 16.08 -3.24 -12.55
N ALA A 914 16.09 -1.92 -12.81
CA ALA A 914 17.23 -1.22 -13.40
C ALA A 914 18.48 -1.33 -12.50
N TRP A 915 18.33 -1.22 -11.19
CA TRP A 915 19.41 -1.41 -10.23
C TRP A 915 19.95 -2.85 -10.26
N HIS A 916 19.09 -3.85 -10.23
CA HIS A 916 19.46 -5.25 -10.34
C HIS A 916 20.13 -5.54 -11.69
N LEU A 917 19.60 -5.06 -12.80
CA LEU A 917 20.20 -5.28 -14.11
C LEU A 917 21.56 -4.58 -14.26
N ARG A 918 21.77 -3.40 -13.68
CA ARG A 918 23.11 -2.80 -13.60
C ARG A 918 24.09 -3.67 -12.82
N ASN A 919 23.62 -4.29 -11.73
CA ASN A 919 24.42 -5.25 -10.98
C ASN A 919 24.68 -6.53 -11.79
N VAL A 920 23.68 -7.02 -12.51
CA VAL A 920 23.80 -8.15 -13.44
C VAL A 920 24.84 -7.87 -14.51
N PHE A 921 24.75 -6.74 -15.21
CA PHE A 921 25.70 -6.35 -16.27
C PHE A 921 27.13 -6.30 -15.72
N ARG A 922 27.32 -5.69 -14.55
CA ARG A 922 28.62 -5.65 -13.87
C ARG A 922 29.13 -7.05 -13.48
N LYS A 923 28.24 -7.93 -13.02
CA LYS A 923 28.57 -9.30 -12.58
C LYS A 923 28.84 -10.22 -13.77
N LEU A 924 28.13 -10.03 -14.87
CA LEU A 924 28.32 -10.79 -16.10
C LEU A 924 29.43 -10.20 -16.98
N GLY A 925 29.89 -8.98 -16.72
CA GLY A 925 30.91 -8.29 -17.53
C GLY A 925 30.37 -7.93 -18.93
N VAL A 926 29.07 -7.66 -19.05
CA VAL A 926 28.40 -7.26 -20.29
C VAL A 926 27.93 -5.82 -20.23
N ASP A 927 27.93 -5.13 -21.37
CA ASP A 927 27.59 -3.72 -21.46
C ASP A 927 26.20 -3.49 -22.08
N SER A 928 25.57 -4.54 -22.58
CA SER A 928 24.27 -4.43 -23.25
C SER A 928 23.33 -5.58 -22.89
N ARG A 929 22.04 -5.36 -23.14
CA ARG A 929 20.98 -6.35 -22.89
C ARG A 929 21.06 -7.53 -23.85
N GLU A 930 21.43 -7.27 -25.09
CA GLU A 930 21.57 -8.29 -26.13
C GLU A 930 22.66 -9.31 -25.77
N ALA A 931 23.72 -8.85 -25.09
CA ALA A 931 24.82 -9.72 -24.63
C ALA A 931 24.44 -10.63 -23.44
N LEU A 932 23.28 -10.39 -22.79
CA LEU A 932 22.81 -11.23 -21.69
C LEU A 932 22.50 -12.66 -22.15
N SER A 933 21.92 -12.83 -23.33
CA SER A 933 21.56 -14.14 -23.88
C SER A 933 22.78 -15.05 -23.98
N ASP A 934 23.87 -14.54 -24.54
CA ASP A 934 25.13 -15.27 -24.72
C ASP A 934 25.82 -15.52 -23.37
N ALA A 935 25.82 -14.51 -22.48
CA ALA A 935 26.45 -14.64 -21.17
C ALA A 935 25.71 -15.62 -20.23
N LEU A 936 24.44 -15.91 -20.48
CA LEU A 936 23.63 -16.87 -19.73
C LEU A 936 23.57 -18.24 -20.43
N ALA A 937 23.86 -18.35 -21.73
CA ALA A 937 23.80 -19.59 -22.53
C ALA A 937 24.88 -20.61 -22.11
N ASP A 938 26.02 -20.18 -21.59
CA ASP A 938 27.07 -21.06 -21.05
C ASP A 938 26.67 -21.78 -19.76
N TYR A 939 25.46 -21.51 -19.22
CA TYR A 939 24.89 -22.11 -18.03
C TYR A 939 23.55 -22.82 -18.31
N ALA A 940 23.61 -23.99 -18.89
CA ALA A 940 22.47 -24.90 -18.84
C ALA A 940 22.40 -25.48 -17.40
N PRO A 941 21.23 -25.41 -16.70
CA PRO A 941 21.08 -26.16 -15.45
C PRO A 941 21.30 -27.65 -15.74
N PRO A 942 21.92 -28.42 -14.80
CA PRO A 942 21.99 -29.87 -14.98
C PRO A 942 20.57 -30.40 -15.19
N GLN A 943 20.36 -31.08 -16.30
CA GLN A 943 19.12 -31.79 -16.56
C GLN A 943 18.98 -32.80 -15.46
N THR A 944 17.96 -32.63 -14.62
CA THR A 944 17.53 -33.70 -13.71
C THR A 944 16.81 -34.72 -14.54
N ASP A 945 17.49 -35.87 -14.77
CA ASP A 945 16.82 -37.11 -15.15
C ASP A 945 15.87 -37.57 -14.04
#